data_0848d3949e518bbccb70b4c17cb1fc2a
#
_entry.id   0848d3949e518bbccb70b4c17cb1fc2a
#
_cell.length_a   1.000
_cell.length_b   1.000
_cell.length_c   1.000
_cell.angle_alpha   90.00
_cell.angle_beta   90.00
_cell.angle_gamma   90.00
#
_symmetry.space_group_name_H-M   'P 1'
#
loop_
_entity.id
_entity.type
_entity.pdbx_description
1 polymer ?
#
loop_
_entity_poly.entity_id
_entity_poly.type
_entity_poly.pdbx_seq_one_letter_code
_entity_poly.pdbx_strand_id
1 'polypeptide(L)'
;GRTFRKEGLGKDVTDKFLSGLPGIQKEGCDGLITSARWVVHRMPEHTRTVCLEFFGNAKNAVPSIVEIKDFMFAEQKRSGVLLAGLEHLDDRYLKAVGYATKSKKHGGGLPKMVLFGDIAGDNADDVARVTSEVVRIANSRSGEGFIAISPEARKKFWLDRKRTAAISRHTNAFKINEDVVIPLPRMAEYTDGIERINIELSLRNKIKLCDALTDFLERGNLPLGKHDDANEIPSAELLEDRVAQAVALVAEVRALWSGWLQDVATLFPQLQDHTLRASWKTQLRAPLQGIFAGAAFKPILEEATAIHQRVLKGRVWVALHMHAGDGNVHTNLPVNSDDYEMLQTAHQAVERIMVLARSLDGVISGEHGIGITKLEFLTDEELRPFAQYKQKVDPEGRFNKGKLLRNQELIALDGKGLEANLASKMPLHADLTNAYTPSFGLMGHESLIMQQSDIGAIADSVKDCLRCGKCKPVCSTHVPRANLLYSPRNKILATSLLVEAFLYEEQTRRGVSIKHWQEFEDVADHCTVCHKCYTPCPVKIDFGDVTMNMRNLLRKMGKKSFRPGNALAMAMLNATNPDTIKLLRSAMVGVGFKAQRMAVQILRKVSRKQTTRPPATVGTAPIKEQVIHFINKKLPGGLPKRTARALLDIEDKDYVPIIRNPQATTFDTEAVFYFPGCGSERLFSQVGLATQAMLWHAGVQTVLPPGYLCCGYPQRGSGQFDKAEKMITDNRVLFHRVANTLNYLDIKTVVVSCGTCYDQLQ
;
A
#
# COMPACT_ATOMS: atom_id res chain seq x y z
N GLY A 1 -32.27 -22.03 24.95
CA GLY A 1 -31.00 -21.77 24.31
C GLY A 1 -30.13 -20.82 25.11
N ARG A 2 -28.83 -20.90 24.97
CA ARG A 2 -27.89 -19.98 25.59
C ARG A 2 -27.80 -18.69 24.76
N THR A 3 -27.85 -17.53 25.41
CA THR A 3 -27.57 -16.24 24.76
C THR A 3 -26.08 -15.91 24.89
N PHE A 4 -25.43 -15.62 23.77
CA PHE A 4 -24.00 -15.33 23.70
C PHE A 4 -23.70 -13.88 23.30
N ARG A 5 -24.75 -13.06 23.19
CA ARG A 5 -24.59 -11.62 22.94
C ARG A 5 -24.63 -10.88 24.26
N LYS A 6 -23.64 -10.06 24.52
CA LYS A 6 -23.66 -9.14 25.65
C LYS A 6 -24.77 -8.12 25.45
N GLU A 7 -25.52 -7.84 26.51
CA GLU A 7 -26.60 -6.86 26.49
C GLU A 7 -26.10 -5.47 26.07
N GLY A 8 -26.89 -4.76 25.29
CA GLY A 8 -26.55 -3.44 24.77
C GLY A 8 -25.67 -3.42 23.52
N LEU A 9 -25.04 -4.52 23.13
CA LEU A 9 -24.21 -4.57 21.94
C LEU A 9 -24.99 -4.93 20.67
N GLY A 10 -24.63 -4.32 19.54
CA GLY A 10 -25.30 -4.51 18.26
C GLY A 10 -24.97 -5.82 17.53
N LYS A 11 -23.91 -6.51 17.94
CA LYS A 11 -23.44 -7.74 17.27
C LYS A 11 -22.91 -8.77 18.28
N ASP A 12 -22.72 -9.99 17.78
CA ASP A 12 -22.03 -11.04 18.52
C ASP A 12 -20.53 -10.76 18.55
N VAL A 13 -19.93 -10.90 19.70
CA VAL A 13 -18.56 -10.53 19.97
C VAL A 13 -17.77 -11.64 20.67
N THR A 14 -16.65 -11.28 21.24
CA THR A 14 -15.68 -12.13 21.94
C THR A 14 -16.29 -13.08 22.99
N ASP A 15 -17.45 -12.74 23.57
CA ASP A 15 -18.13 -13.57 24.56
C ASP A 15 -18.44 -14.98 24.07
N LYS A 16 -18.80 -15.15 22.79
CA LYS A 16 -18.99 -16.48 22.18
C LYS A 16 -17.72 -17.31 22.23
N PHE A 17 -16.63 -16.68 21.94
CA PHE A 17 -15.31 -17.28 21.91
C PHE A 17 -14.85 -17.68 23.31
N LEU A 18 -14.91 -16.78 24.27
CA LEU A 18 -14.50 -17.04 25.66
C LEU A 18 -15.43 -18.03 26.38
N SER A 19 -16.69 -18.13 25.95
CA SER A 19 -17.62 -19.12 26.46
C SER A 19 -17.44 -20.54 25.88
N GLY A 20 -16.48 -20.77 25.01
CA GLY A 20 -16.14 -22.10 24.51
C GLY A 20 -16.96 -22.60 23.33
N LEU A 21 -17.56 -21.70 22.50
CA LEU A 21 -18.17 -22.13 21.25
C LEU A 21 -17.12 -22.54 20.23
N PRO A 22 -17.25 -23.70 19.55
CA PRO A 22 -16.26 -24.16 18.58
C PRO A 22 -16.24 -23.30 17.33
N GLY A 23 -15.07 -23.18 16.73
CA GLY A 23 -14.85 -22.74 15.34
C GLY A 23 -14.76 -21.24 15.10
N ILE A 24 -15.40 -20.39 15.87
CA ILE A 24 -15.43 -18.93 15.62
C ILE A 24 -14.45 -18.19 16.52
N GLN A 25 -13.66 -17.29 15.95
CA GLN A 25 -12.72 -16.38 16.64
C GLN A 25 -11.73 -17.06 17.61
N LYS A 26 -11.40 -18.33 17.39
CA LYS A 26 -10.46 -19.10 18.20
C LYS A 26 -9.09 -19.28 17.60
N GLU A 27 -8.85 -18.63 16.46
CA GLU A 27 -7.54 -18.53 15.86
C GLU A 27 -6.85 -19.90 15.64
N GLY A 28 -7.65 -20.94 15.34
CA GLY A 28 -7.14 -22.30 15.12
C GLY A 28 -6.69 -23.02 16.39
N CYS A 29 -7.12 -22.59 17.59
CA CYS A 29 -6.69 -23.20 18.86
C CYS A 29 -7.47 -24.48 19.20
N ASP A 30 -8.62 -24.74 18.62
CA ASP A 30 -9.54 -25.81 19.00
C ASP A 30 -9.80 -26.85 17.90
N GLY A 31 -9.23 -26.67 16.71
CA GLY A 31 -9.38 -27.64 15.62
C GLY A 31 -9.29 -27.02 14.23
N LEU A 32 -9.67 -27.83 13.23
CA LEU A 32 -9.73 -27.45 11.83
C LEU A 32 -11.20 -27.40 11.36
N ILE A 33 -11.57 -26.32 10.69
CA ILE A 33 -12.88 -26.19 10.04
C ILE A 33 -12.85 -26.96 8.73
N THR A 34 -13.53 -28.11 8.65
CA THR A 34 -13.57 -28.95 7.47
C THR A 34 -14.77 -28.67 6.57
N SER A 35 -15.85 -28.15 7.12
CA SER A 35 -17.05 -27.75 6.38
C SER A 35 -17.81 -26.64 7.10
N ALA A 36 -18.57 -25.86 6.34
CA ALA A 36 -19.43 -24.83 6.88
C ALA A 36 -20.78 -24.83 6.18
N ARG A 37 -21.86 -24.65 6.95
CA ARG A 37 -23.21 -24.45 6.43
C ARG A 37 -23.57 -22.97 6.57
N TRP A 38 -23.94 -22.35 5.46
CA TRP A 38 -24.25 -20.92 5.40
C TRP A 38 -25.74 -20.72 5.23
N VAL A 39 -26.32 -19.82 6.01
CA VAL A 39 -27.65 -19.27 5.77
C VAL A 39 -27.46 -18.05 4.88
N VAL A 40 -28.06 -18.08 3.71
CA VAL A 40 -28.01 -16.96 2.76
C VAL A 40 -29.38 -16.31 2.65
N HIS A 41 -29.38 -15.02 2.34
CA HIS A 41 -30.59 -14.24 2.12
C HIS A 41 -30.81 -14.01 0.64
N ARG A 42 -32.07 -13.98 0.20
CA ARG A 42 -32.41 -13.55 -1.15
C ARG A 42 -32.00 -12.09 -1.35
N MET A 43 -31.40 -11.78 -2.50
CA MET A 43 -31.08 -10.40 -2.84
C MET A 43 -32.37 -9.60 -3.04
N PRO A 44 -32.54 -8.47 -2.37
CA PRO A 44 -33.66 -7.57 -2.60
C PRO A 44 -33.65 -7.03 -4.04
N GLU A 45 -34.82 -6.79 -4.62
CA GLU A 45 -34.95 -6.33 -6.01
C GLU A 45 -34.53 -4.87 -6.18
N HIS A 46 -34.81 -4.04 -5.18
CA HIS A 46 -34.52 -2.61 -5.21
C HIS A 46 -33.55 -2.22 -4.11
N THR A 47 -32.55 -1.42 -4.45
CA THR A 47 -31.57 -0.87 -3.50
C THR A 47 -31.25 0.56 -3.84
N ARG A 48 -31.24 1.43 -2.80
CA ARG A 48 -30.73 2.80 -2.86
C ARG A 48 -29.60 2.99 -1.88
N THR A 49 -28.58 3.73 -2.26
CA THR A 49 -27.46 4.05 -1.37
C THR A 49 -27.59 5.48 -0.89
N VAL A 50 -27.51 5.70 0.41
CA VAL A 50 -27.45 7.03 1.03
C VAL A 50 -25.99 7.38 1.35
N CYS A 51 -25.66 8.67 1.21
CA CYS A 51 -24.45 9.27 1.73
C CYS A 51 -24.87 10.50 2.55
N LEU A 52 -24.62 10.45 3.85
CA LEU A 52 -25.06 11.48 4.79
C LEU A 52 -23.82 12.19 5.33
N GLU A 53 -23.67 13.46 4.98
CA GLU A 53 -22.54 14.32 5.39
C GLU A 53 -22.97 15.16 6.59
N PHE A 54 -22.24 15.07 7.70
CA PHE A 54 -22.51 15.84 8.92
C PHE A 54 -21.40 16.88 9.13
N PHE A 55 -21.85 18.13 9.34
CA PHE A 55 -20.99 19.27 9.60
C PHE A 55 -21.17 19.72 11.06
N GLY A 56 -20.15 20.25 11.66
CA GLY A 56 -20.18 20.62 13.08
C GLY A 56 -19.57 19.51 13.97
N ASN A 57 -19.98 19.43 15.24
CA ASN A 57 -19.43 18.48 16.19
C ASN A 57 -19.96 17.06 15.94
N ALA A 58 -19.05 16.05 15.83
CA ALA A 58 -19.40 14.66 15.64
C ALA A 58 -20.35 14.13 16.74
N LYS A 59 -20.17 14.57 17.98
CA LYS A 59 -21.05 14.23 19.12
C LYS A 59 -22.52 14.52 18.85
N ASN A 60 -22.84 15.61 18.17
CA ASN A 60 -24.22 15.99 17.86
C ASN A 60 -24.81 15.15 16.72
N ALA A 61 -23.95 14.62 15.87
CA ALA A 61 -24.35 13.79 14.72
C ALA A 61 -24.56 12.31 15.08
N VAL A 62 -23.78 11.78 16.03
CA VAL A 62 -23.83 10.37 16.44
C VAL A 62 -25.21 9.87 16.86
N PRO A 63 -26.08 10.62 17.58
CA PRO A 63 -27.45 10.20 17.88
C PRO A 63 -28.28 9.88 16.64
N SER A 64 -27.97 10.45 15.47
CA SER A 64 -28.62 10.09 14.21
C SER A 64 -28.44 8.62 13.84
N ILE A 65 -27.33 8.00 14.24
CA ILE A 65 -27.05 6.58 13.99
C ILE A 65 -28.08 5.71 14.72
N VAL A 66 -28.36 6.04 15.99
CA VAL A 66 -29.34 5.32 16.81
C VAL A 66 -30.74 5.50 16.22
N GLU A 67 -31.11 6.74 15.92
CA GLU A 67 -32.43 7.09 15.38
C GLU A 67 -32.68 6.43 14.00
N ILE A 68 -31.70 6.45 13.11
CA ILE A 68 -31.78 5.76 11.81
C ILE A 68 -31.93 4.25 12.02
N LYS A 69 -31.14 3.65 12.92
CA LYS A 69 -31.22 2.23 13.20
C LYS A 69 -32.59 1.83 13.73
N ASP A 70 -33.11 2.54 14.74
CA ASP A 70 -34.38 2.24 15.36
C ASP A 70 -35.53 2.40 14.35
N PHE A 71 -35.51 3.45 13.55
CA PHE A 71 -36.44 3.63 12.44
C PHE A 71 -36.37 2.47 11.45
N MET A 72 -35.17 2.06 11.02
CA MET A 72 -34.98 0.99 10.04
C MET A 72 -35.44 -0.38 10.59
N PHE A 73 -35.25 -0.67 11.87
CA PHE A 73 -35.79 -1.89 12.49
C PHE A 73 -37.31 -1.92 12.55
N ALA A 74 -37.93 -0.77 12.80
CA ALA A 74 -39.39 -0.65 12.74
C ALA A 74 -39.91 -0.85 11.31
N GLU A 75 -39.25 -0.24 10.32
CA GLU A 75 -39.59 -0.37 8.90
C GLU A 75 -39.38 -1.79 8.35
N GLN A 76 -38.33 -2.47 8.78
CA GLN A 76 -38.11 -3.87 8.38
C GLN A 76 -39.30 -4.78 8.81
N LYS A 77 -39.87 -4.55 10.01
CA LYS A 77 -41.05 -5.27 10.46
C LYS A 77 -42.29 -4.87 9.70
N ARG A 78 -42.41 -3.60 9.29
CA ARG A 78 -43.62 -3.04 8.66
C ARG A 78 -43.68 -3.31 7.15
N SER A 79 -42.60 -3.08 6.43
CA SER A 79 -42.56 -3.08 4.96
C SER A 79 -41.54 -4.08 4.38
N GLY A 80 -40.76 -4.76 5.23
CA GLY A 80 -39.65 -5.62 4.76
C GLY A 80 -38.44 -4.88 4.25
N VAL A 81 -38.48 -3.53 4.23
CA VAL A 81 -37.30 -2.73 3.82
C VAL A 81 -36.24 -2.80 4.91
N LEU A 82 -35.03 -3.15 4.51
CA LEU A 82 -33.91 -3.37 5.42
C LEU A 82 -32.76 -2.39 5.17
N LEU A 83 -32.00 -2.12 6.22
CA LEU A 83 -30.70 -1.46 6.15
C LEU A 83 -29.64 -2.55 5.99
N ALA A 84 -29.11 -2.70 4.77
CA ALA A 84 -28.17 -3.75 4.46
C ALA A 84 -26.75 -3.47 5.00
N GLY A 85 -26.48 -2.24 5.34
CA GLY A 85 -25.24 -1.80 5.98
C GLY A 85 -25.26 -0.31 6.25
N LEU A 86 -24.61 0.12 7.34
CA LEU A 86 -24.40 1.52 7.66
C LEU A 86 -22.95 1.69 8.11
N GLU A 87 -22.16 2.37 7.27
CA GLU A 87 -20.73 2.56 7.45
C GLU A 87 -20.42 4.01 7.81
N HIS A 88 -19.45 4.21 8.67
CA HIS A 88 -19.03 5.53 9.13
C HIS A 88 -17.57 5.80 8.80
N LEU A 89 -17.26 7.04 8.43
CA LEU A 89 -15.90 7.58 8.32
C LEU A 89 -15.82 8.92 9.06
N ASP A 90 -14.77 9.12 9.88
CA ASP A 90 -14.46 10.39 10.51
C ASP A 90 -13.72 11.35 9.57
N ASP A 91 -13.53 12.61 9.98
CA ASP A 91 -12.86 13.64 9.19
C ASP A 91 -11.39 13.30 8.88
N ARG A 92 -10.71 12.55 9.73
CA ARG A 92 -9.32 12.09 9.51
C ARG A 92 -9.26 11.07 8.38
N TYR A 93 -10.20 10.14 8.36
CA TYR A 93 -10.36 9.22 7.24
C TYR A 93 -10.74 9.93 5.95
N LEU A 94 -11.68 10.85 6.00
CA LEU A 94 -12.12 11.61 4.84
C LEU A 94 -10.96 12.38 4.20
N LYS A 95 -10.14 13.00 5.03
CA LYS A 95 -8.92 13.68 4.58
C LYS A 95 -7.92 12.70 3.96
N ALA A 96 -7.70 11.55 4.59
CA ALA A 96 -6.75 10.55 4.11
C ALA A 96 -7.13 9.91 2.78
N VAL A 97 -8.43 9.67 2.54
CA VAL A 97 -8.92 9.09 1.27
C VAL A 97 -9.10 10.13 0.17
N GLY A 98 -8.93 11.42 0.48
CA GLY A 98 -9.18 12.51 -0.47
C GLY A 98 -10.67 12.62 -0.83
N TYR A 99 -11.53 12.57 0.19
CA TYR A 99 -12.97 12.63 0.00
C TYR A 99 -13.40 13.96 -0.62
N ALA A 100 -14.22 13.87 -1.66
CA ALA A 100 -14.84 15.04 -2.27
C ALA A 100 -16.22 15.27 -1.65
N THR A 101 -16.35 16.36 -0.89
CA THR A 101 -17.62 16.81 -0.29
C THR A 101 -18.67 16.99 -1.36
N LYS A 102 -19.85 16.45 -1.14
CA LYS A 102 -21.00 16.54 -2.07
C LYS A 102 -21.85 17.78 -1.79
N SER A 103 -21.87 18.21 -0.53
CA SER A 103 -22.54 19.42 -0.09
C SER A 103 -21.93 20.67 -0.75
N LYS A 104 -22.81 21.51 -1.32
CA LYS A 104 -22.47 22.84 -1.85
C LYS A 104 -22.69 23.96 -0.80
N LYS A 105 -23.47 23.69 0.24
CA LYS A 105 -23.88 24.68 1.26
C LYS A 105 -22.75 25.07 2.21
N HIS A 106 -21.77 24.20 2.39
CA HIS A 106 -20.69 24.37 3.38
C HIS A 106 -19.35 24.82 2.76
N GLY A 107 -19.37 25.50 1.61
CA GLY A 107 -18.19 26.13 1.02
C GLY A 107 -17.05 25.17 0.66
N GLY A 108 -17.33 23.88 0.43
CA GLY A 108 -16.33 22.86 0.12
C GLY A 108 -15.53 22.35 1.33
N GLY A 109 -15.92 22.74 2.57
CA GLY A 109 -15.33 22.20 3.79
C GLY A 109 -15.58 20.70 3.93
N LEU A 110 -14.61 19.95 4.53
CA LEU A 110 -14.79 18.54 4.83
C LEU A 110 -15.83 18.36 5.95
N PRO A 111 -16.78 17.41 5.80
CA PRO A 111 -17.66 17.03 6.89
C PRO A 111 -16.86 16.40 8.04
N LYS A 112 -17.38 16.51 9.26
CA LYS A 112 -16.80 15.88 10.45
C LYS A 112 -17.08 14.38 10.50
N MET A 113 -18.17 13.95 9.86
CA MET A 113 -18.59 12.56 9.80
C MET A 113 -19.36 12.32 8.50
N VAL A 114 -19.16 11.16 7.90
CA VAL A 114 -19.96 10.69 6.77
C VAL A 114 -20.49 9.29 7.07
N LEU A 115 -21.78 9.08 6.83
CA LEU A 115 -22.39 7.77 6.84
C LEU A 115 -22.73 7.33 5.42
N PHE A 116 -22.43 6.06 5.11
CA PHE A 116 -22.85 5.38 3.88
C PHE A 116 -23.73 4.20 4.23
N GLY A 117 -24.89 4.09 3.58
CA GLY A 117 -25.77 2.97 3.84
C GLY A 117 -26.53 2.50 2.60
N ASP A 118 -26.79 1.20 2.52
CA ASP A 118 -27.66 0.61 1.50
C ASP A 118 -29.00 0.28 2.13
N ILE A 119 -30.07 0.86 1.57
CA ILE A 119 -31.46 0.61 1.92
C ILE A 119 -32.07 -0.24 0.82
N ALA A 120 -32.59 -1.42 1.16
CA ALA A 120 -32.99 -2.42 0.20
C ALA A 120 -34.31 -3.10 0.56
N GLY A 121 -35.08 -3.48 -0.46
CA GLY A 121 -36.37 -4.14 -0.33
C GLY A 121 -36.92 -4.60 -1.66
N ASP A 122 -38.08 -5.27 -1.63
CA ASP A 122 -38.70 -5.82 -2.84
C ASP A 122 -39.77 -4.88 -3.43
N ASN A 123 -40.14 -3.80 -2.74
CA ASN A 123 -41.03 -2.77 -3.25
C ASN A 123 -40.29 -1.46 -3.47
N ALA A 124 -40.32 -0.92 -4.70
CA ALA A 124 -39.59 0.27 -5.10
C ALA A 124 -40.05 1.54 -4.35
N ASP A 125 -41.38 1.68 -4.11
CA ASP A 125 -41.96 2.85 -3.48
C ASP A 125 -41.65 2.88 -1.98
N ASP A 126 -41.72 1.71 -1.31
CA ASP A 126 -41.33 1.59 0.09
C ASP A 126 -39.83 1.90 0.28
N VAL A 127 -38.94 1.38 -0.59
CA VAL A 127 -37.52 1.71 -0.57
C VAL A 127 -37.30 3.21 -0.80
N ALA A 128 -38.06 3.84 -1.70
CA ALA A 128 -37.98 5.27 -1.95
C ALA A 128 -38.39 6.10 -0.72
N ARG A 129 -39.55 5.78 -0.13
CA ARG A 129 -40.11 6.43 1.06
C ARG A 129 -39.18 6.33 2.25
N VAL A 130 -38.73 5.11 2.56
CA VAL A 130 -37.81 4.83 3.68
C VAL A 130 -36.45 5.55 3.49
N THR A 131 -35.91 5.54 2.28
CA THR A 131 -34.68 6.26 1.98
C THR A 131 -34.80 7.76 2.20
N SER A 132 -35.95 8.36 1.80
CA SER A 132 -36.22 9.79 2.00
C SER A 132 -36.34 10.14 3.48
N GLU A 133 -36.92 9.26 4.28
CA GLU A 133 -37.04 9.47 5.72
C GLU A 133 -35.68 9.38 6.43
N VAL A 134 -34.80 8.45 6.03
CA VAL A 134 -33.42 8.38 6.56
C VAL A 134 -32.68 9.68 6.26
N VAL A 135 -32.83 10.24 5.07
CA VAL A 135 -32.24 11.55 4.73
C VAL A 135 -32.85 12.67 5.58
N ARG A 136 -34.16 12.65 5.84
CA ARG A 136 -34.84 13.63 6.70
C ARG A 136 -34.27 13.60 8.12
N ILE A 137 -34.06 12.40 8.69
CA ILE A 137 -33.45 12.24 10.02
C ILE A 137 -32.04 12.86 10.06
N ALA A 138 -31.21 12.58 9.05
CA ALA A 138 -29.88 13.17 8.97
C ALA A 138 -29.91 14.70 8.87
N ASN A 139 -30.80 15.23 8.02
CA ASN A 139 -30.93 16.68 7.81
C ASN A 139 -31.44 17.43 9.06
N SER A 140 -32.17 16.79 9.95
CA SER A 140 -32.63 17.39 11.21
C SER A 140 -31.51 17.59 12.24
N ARG A 141 -30.31 17.01 12.01
CA ARG A 141 -29.15 17.05 12.92
C ARG A 141 -27.90 17.64 12.27
N SER A 142 -28.06 18.74 11.55
CA SER A 142 -26.95 19.43 10.83
C SER A 142 -26.24 18.53 9.82
N GLY A 143 -26.96 17.57 9.24
CA GLY A 143 -26.51 16.73 8.14
C GLY A 143 -27.05 17.18 6.79
N GLU A 144 -26.47 16.69 5.72
CA GLU A 144 -26.98 16.78 4.37
C GLU A 144 -26.92 15.40 3.70
N GLY A 145 -28.08 14.89 3.26
CA GLY A 145 -28.18 13.55 2.69
C GLY A 145 -28.29 13.55 1.17
N PHE A 146 -27.58 12.60 0.56
CA PHE A 146 -27.55 12.36 -0.88
C PHE A 146 -27.97 10.92 -1.17
N ILE A 147 -28.73 10.72 -2.24
CA ILE A 147 -29.29 9.41 -2.63
C ILE A 147 -28.72 9.00 -3.98
N ALA A 148 -28.16 7.82 -4.09
CA ALA A 148 -27.77 7.19 -5.33
C ALA A 148 -28.70 6.00 -5.66
N ILE A 149 -29.31 6.05 -6.86
CA ILE A 149 -30.28 5.06 -7.35
C ILE A 149 -29.61 4.10 -8.33
N SER A 150 -28.90 4.63 -9.35
CA SER A 150 -28.28 3.79 -10.36
C SER A 150 -27.09 2.97 -9.80
N PRO A 151 -26.82 1.77 -10.34
CA PRO A 151 -25.69 0.96 -9.91
C PRO A 151 -24.35 1.69 -9.98
N GLU A 152 -24.17 2.55 -11.00
CA GLU A 152 -22.95 3.34 -11.22
C GLU A 152 -22.79 4.42 -10.14
N ALA A 153 -23.85 5.15 -9.81
CA ALA A 153 -23.85 6.16 -8.76
C ALA A 153 -23.61 5.52 -7.39
N ARG A 154 -24.26 4.38 -7.10
CA ARG A 154 -24.06 3.59 -5.86
C ARG A 154 -22.61 3.13 -5.75
N LYS A 155 -22.04 2.56 -6.82
CA LYS A 155 -20.62 2.13 -6.85
C LYS A 155 -19.68 3.30 -6.57
N LYS A 156 -20.00 4.51 -7.04
CA LYS A 156 -19.21 5.73 -6.80
C LYS A 156 -19.22 6.11 -5.30
N PHE A 157 -20.37 6.04 -4.63
CA PHE A 157 -20.46 6.30 -3.18
C PHE A 157 -19.63 5.29 -2.38
N TRP A 158 -19.71 4.00 -2.67
CA TRP A 158 -18.94 2.96 -2.01
C TRP A 158 -17.43 2.98 -2.33
N LEU A 159 -17.00 3.71 -3.37
CA LEU A 159 -15.59 3.79 -3.72
C LEU A 159 -14.76 4.45 -2.61
N ASP A 160 -15.28 5.49 -1.98
CA ASP A 160 -14.60 6.20 -0.89
C ASP A 160 -14.40 5.26 0.33
N ARG A 161 -15.40 4.46 0.68
CA ARG A 161 -15.30 3.44 1.73
C ARG A 161 -14.27 2.35 1.40
N LYS A 162 -14.14 1.95 0.14
CA LYS A 162 -13.15 0.96 -0.30
C LYS A 162 -11.70 1.46 -0.22
N ARG A 163 -11.50 2.78 -0.14
CA ARG A 163 -10.17 3.40 -0.05
C ARG A 163 -9.64 3.53 1.37
N THR A 164 -10.29 2.98 2.38
CA THR A 164 -9.85 3.12 3.80
C THR A 164 -8.41 2.68 4.06
N ALA A 165 -7.84 1.80 3.26
CA ALA A 165 -6.41 1.48 3.31
C ALA A 165 -5.49 2.67 2.95
N ALA A 166 -6.02 3.73 2.33
CA ALA A 166 -5.23 4.90 1.94
C ALA A 166 -4.77 5.76 3.13
N ILE A 167 -5.32 5.54 4.33
CA ILE A 167 -4.88 6.22 5.56
C ILE A 167 -3.37 6.00 5.83
N SER A 168 -2.84 4.85 5.40
CA SER A 168 -1.42 4.52 5.53
C SER A 168 -0.49 5.31 4.61
N ARG A 169 -1.01 6.13 3.69
CA ARG A 169 -0.17 6.98 2.81
C ARG A 169 0.54 8.11 3.55
N HIS A 170 0.05 8.48 4.72
CA HIS A 170 0.59 9.60 5.50
C HIS A 170 1.73 9.20 6.43
N THR A 171 1.97 7.91 6.57
CA THR A 171 3.09 7.31 7.30
C THR A 171 3.68 6.20 6.45
N ASN A 172 4.83 5.69 6.82
CA ASN A 172 5.48 4.58 6.10
C ASN A 172 4.76 3.24 6.26
N ALA A 173 3.39 3.25 6.30
CA ALA A 173 2.56 2.14 5.91
C ALA A 173 2.17 1.09 6.92
N PHE A 174 2.59 1.14 8.15
CA PHE A 174 1.98 0.24 9.11
C PHE A 174 0.77 0.90 9.78
N LYS A 175 -0.33 0.17 9.85
CA LYS A 175 -1.56 0.60 10.50
C LYS A 175 -1.91 -0.39 11.60
N ILE A 176 -1.81 0.02 12.85
CA ILE A 176 -2.45 -0.68 13.95
C ILE A 176 -3.95 -0.48 13.76
N ASN A 177 -4.69 -1.57 13.67
CA ASN A 177 -6.13 -1.54 13.44
C ASN A 177 -6.80 -2.42 14.49
N GLU A 178 -7.10 -1.79 15.61
CA GLU A 178 -7.85 -2.45 16.68
C GLU A 178 -9.34 -2.17 16.55
N ASP A 179 -10.14 -3.16 16.84
CA ASP A 179 -11.60 -3.02 16.83
C ASP A 179 -12.18 -3.22 18.22
N VAL A 180 -13.18 -2.42 18.53
CA VAL A 180 -13.96 -2.52 19.75
C VAL A 180 -15.46 -2.49 19.38
N VAL A 181 -16.32 -2.95 20.26
CA VAL A 181 -17.76 -2.75 20.10
C VAL A 181 -18.26 -1.92 21.29
N ILE A 182 -18.92 -0.82 20.97
CA ILE A 182 -19.44 0.12 21.96
C ILE A 182 -20.98 0.08 21.89
N PRO A 183 -21.69 0.07 23.02
CA PRO A 183 -23.13 0.27 23.02
C PRO A 183 -23.49 1.56 22.30
N LEU A 184 -24.39 1.50 21.33
CA LEU A 184 -24.69 2.66 20.48
C LEU A 184 -25.09 3.93 21.26
N PRO A 185 -25.85 3.87 22.37
CA PRO A 185 -26.14 5.06 23.20
C PRO A 185 -24.88 5.73 23.77
N ARG A 186 -23.80 4.97 24.00
CA ARG A 186 -22.53 5.45 24.56
C ARG A 186 -21.50 5.87 23.49
N MET A 187 -21.86 5.77 22.21
CA MET A 187 -20.96 6.03 21.10
C MET A 187 -20.44 7.48 21.05
N ALA A 188 -21.27 8.44 21.46
CA ALA A 188 -20.87 9.85 21.55
C ALA A 188 -19.75 10.05 22.57
N GLU A 189 -19.86 9.41 23.74
CA GLU A 189 -18.82 9.45 24.79
C GLU A 189 -17.53 8.80 24.31
N TYR A 190 -17.63 7.70 23.59
CA TYR A 190 -16.47 7.04 22.99
C TYR A 190 -15.76 7.96 21.97
N THR A 191 -16.51 8.62 21.10
CA THR A 191 -15.95 9.56 20.11
C THR A 191 -15.24 10.73 20.78
N ASP A 192 -15.83 11.32 21.83
CA ASP A 192 -15.20 12.38 22.62
C ASP A 192 -13.91 11.88 23.32
N GLY A 193 -13.91 10.67 23.86
CA GLY A 193 -12.74 10.06 24.46
C GLY A 193 -11.59 9.86 23.46
N ILE A 194 -11.88 9.42 22.24
CA ILE A 194 -10.89 9.30 21.17
C ILE A 194 -10.38 10.68 20.73
N GLU A 195 -11.25 11.69 20.64
CA GLU A 195 -10.82 13.04 20.29
C GLU A 195 -9.90 13.62 21.36
N ARG A 196 -10.18 13.36 22.63
CA ARG A 196 -9.28 13.75 23.72
C ARG A 196 -7.90 13.10 23.60
N ILE A 197 -7.84 11.79 23.30
CA ILE A 197 -6.57 11.09 23.03
C ILE A 197 -5.83 11.78 21.87
N ASN A 198 -6.51 12.10 20.78
CA ASN A 198 -5.92 12.78 19.63
C ASN A 198 -5.36 14.17 19.95
N ILE A 199 -6.08 14.96 20.75
CA ILE A 199 -5.64 16.28 21.19
C ILE A 199 -4.37 16.18 22.02
N GLU A 200 -4.34 15.26 22.99
CA GLU A 200 -3.16 15.04 23.84
C GLU A 200 -1.95 14.56 23.01
N LEU A 201 -2.13 13.60 22.10
CA LEU A 201 -1.08 13.15 21.19
C LEU A 201 -0.55 14.28 20.30
N SER A 202 -1.45 15.14 19.82
CA SER A 202 -1.09 16.32 19.02
C SER A 202 -0.27 17.34 19.81
N LEU A 203 -0.65 17.62 21.05
CA LEU A 203 0.08 18.55 21.93
C LEU A 203 1.47 17.99 22.28
N ARG A 204 1.57 16.70 22.64
CA ARG A 204 2.86 16.04 22.90
C ARG A 204 3.80 16.12 21.69
N ASN A 205 3.29 15.87 20.48
CA ASN A 205 4.09 15.98 19.26
C ASN A 205 4.56 17.43 19.00
N LYS A 206 3.77 18.44 19.36
CA LYS A 206 4.13 19.84 19.22
C LYS A 206 5.14 20.31 20.30
N ILE A 207 5.03 19.80 21.51
CA ILE A 207 6.05 20.01 22.55
C ILE A 207 7.39 19.43 22.10
N LYS A 208 7.39 18.22 21.55
CA LYS A 208 8.58 17.59 20.93
C LYS A 208 9.17 18.45 19.79
N LEU A 209 8.33 19.14 19.02
CA LEU A 209 8.81 20.11 18.04
C LEU A 209 9.57 21.26 18.67
N CYS A 210 9.06 21.81 19.79
CA CYS A 210 9.76 22.86 20.52
C CYS A 210 11.12 22.36 21.03
N ASP A 211 11.17 21.17 21.63
CA ASP A 211 12.43 20.58 22.09
C ASP A 211 13.44 20.43 20.95
N ALA A 212 13.03 19.91 19.80
CA ALA A 212 13.90 19.75 18.63
C ALA A 212 14.36 21.09 18.01
N LEU A 213 13.55 22.14 18.12
CA LEU A 213 13.92 23.49 17.68
C LEU A 213 14.93 24.13 18.65
N THR A 214 14.73 23.96 19.95
CA THR A 214 15.69 24.41 20.96
C THR A 214 17.05 23.76 20.77
N ASP A 215 17.07 22.42 20.66
CA ASP A 215 18.30 21.64 20.37
C ASP A 215 19.02 22.14 19.11
N PHE A 216 18.27 22.49 18.06
CA PHE A 216 18.85 23.02 16.83
C PHE A 216 19.45 24.40 17.03
N LEU A 217 18.72 25.31 17.68
CA LEU A 217 19.14 26.71 17.90
C LEU A 217 20.36 26.82 18.81
N GLU A 218 20.47 25.93 19.81
CA GLU A 218 21.56 25.92 20.80
C GLU A 218 22.84 25.19 20.34
N ARG A 219 22.83 24.53 19.19
CA ARG A 219 24.01 23.77 18.66
C ARG A 219 25.24 24.62 18.36
N GLY A 220 25.12 25.94 18.32
CA GLY A 220 26.24 26.86 18.11
C GLY A 220 26.79 26.93 16.68
N ASN A 221 26.30 26.12 15.74
CA ASN A 221 26.81 26.09 14.36
C ASN A 221 25.61 26.13 13.39
N LEU A 222 24.93 27.28 13.35
CA LEU A 222 23.75 27.48 12.54
C LEU A 222 24.09 27.72 11.07
N PRO A 223 23.35 27.17 10.12
CA PRO A 223 23.61 27.37 8.69
C PRO A 223 23.26 28.81 8.29
N LEU A 224 24.21 29.51 7.70
CA LEU A 224 24.02 30.85 7.13
C LEU A 224 24.09 30.79 5.60
N GLY A 225 23.39 31.68 4.92
CA GLY A 225 23.41 31.82 3.47
C GLY A 225 24.79 32.33 3.00
N LYS A 226 25.24 31.87 1.84
CA LYS A 226 26.40 32.45 1.16
C LYS A 226 25.95 33.76 0.49
N HIS A 227 26.63 34.86 0.76
CA HIS A 227 26.48 36.11 0.04
C HIS A 227 27.68 36.38 -0.85
N ASP A 228 27.42 36.86 -2.04
CA ASP A 228 28.46 37.28 -2.99
C ASP A 228 29.17 38.57 -2.53
N ASP A 229 28.59 39.34 -1.61
CA ASP A 229 29.19 40.54 -1.01
C ASP A 229 29.61 40.28 0.44
N ALA A 230 30.92 40.41 0.67
CA ALA A 230 31.58 40.18 1.96
C ALA A 230 31.08 41.10 3.10
N ASN A 231 30.23 42.07 2.80
CA ASN A 231 29.74 43.07 3.77
C ASN A 231 28.41 42.72 4.44
N GLU A 232 27.81 41.58 4.15
CA GLU A 232 26.50 41.17 4.68
C GLU A 232 26.53 39.90 5.55
N ILE A 233 27.68 39.45 5.99
CA ILE A 233 27.76 38.36 6.98
C ILE A 233 27.33 38.97 8.34
N PRO A 234 26.25 38.41 8.98
CA PRO A 234 25.85 38.92 10.30
C PRO A 234 27.00 38.84 11.29
N SER A 235 27.18 39.89 12.12
CA SER A 235 28.14 39.81 13.22
C SER A 235 27.76 38.65 14.16
N ALA A 236 28.77 38.05 14.81
CA ALA A 236 28.54 36.98 15.79
C ALA A 236 27.55 37.41 16.86
N GLU A 237 27.69 38.65 17.34
CA GLU A 237 26.82 39.28 18.36
C GLU A 237 25.36 39.40 17.89
N LEU A 238 25.12 39.81 16.64
CA LEU A 238 23.77 39.88 16.05
C LEU A 238 23.13 38.50 15.93
N LEU A 239 23.92 37.46 15.58
CA LEU A 239 23.44 36.10 15.51
C LEU A 239 23.07 35.56 16.88
N GLU A 240 23.92 35.81 17.91
CA GLU A 240 23.67 35.35 19.28
C GLU A 240 22.42 36.02 19.88
N ASP A 241 22.20 37.30 19.65
CA ASP A 241 20.99 38.01 20.10
C ASP A 241 19.72 37.43 19.46
N ARG A 242 19.74 37.18 18.15
CA ARG A 242 18.59 36.59 17.44
C ARG A 242 18.33 35.13 17.85
N VAL A 243 19.37 34.37 18.12
CA VAL A 243 19.25 33.02 18.67
C VAL A 243 18.63 33.03 20.05
N ALA A 244 19.08 33.94 20.94
CA ALA A 244 18.50 34.10 22.25
C ALA A 244 16.99 34.45 22.20
N GLN A 245 16.61 35.36 21.30
CA GLN A 245 15.19 35.72 21.09
C GLN A 245 14.40 34.52 20.56
N ALA A 246 14.94 33.72 19.63
CA ALA A 246 14.29 32.57 19.09
C ALA A 246 14.11 31.45 20.12
N VAL A 247 15.12 31.17 20.94
CA VAL A 247 15.06 30.22 22.06
C VAL A 247 14.00 30.64 23.08
N ALA A 248 13.97 31.92 23.44
CA ALA A 248 12.96 32.46 24.37
C ALA A 248 11.53 32.29 23.82
N LEU A 249 11.31 32.59 22.54
CA LEU A 249 10.03 32.36 21.85
C LEU A 249 9.61 30.89 21.89
N VAL A 250 10.54 29.98 21.55
CA VAL A 250 10.25 28.55 21.55
C VAL A 250 9.92 28.04 22.95
N ALA A 251 10.64 28.52 23.97
CA ALA A 251 10.39 28.20 25.39
C ALA A 251 9.00 28.67 25.86
N GLU A 252 8.60 29.89 25.49
CA GLU A 252 7.28 30.45 25.81
C GLU A 252 6.16 29.59 25.17
N VAL A 253 6.27 29.29 23.89
CA VAL A 253 5.28 28.47 23.17
C VAL A 253 5.24 27.04 23.72
N ARG A 254 6.39 26.49 24.10
CA ARG A 254 6.48 25.18 24.76
C ARG A 254 5.74 25.17 26.11
N ALA A 255 5.95 26.18 26.93
CA ALA A 255 5.28 26.34 28.24
C ALA A 255 3.76 26.46 28.06
N LEU A 256 3.32 27.27 27.09
CA LEU A 256 1.90 27.43 26.76
C LEU A 256 1.26 26.08 26.37
N TRP A 257 1.85 25.33 25.43
CA TRP A 257 1.31 24.06 24.99
C TRP A 257 1.39 22.97 26.07
N SER A 258 2.39 23.02 26.93
CA SER A 258 2.51 22.14 28.11
C SER A 258 1.41 22.40 29.12
N GLY A 259 1.08 23.67 29.40
CA GLY A 259 -0.06 24.05 30.21
C GLY A 259 -1.38 23.52 29.63
N TRP A 260 -1.61 23.66 28.32
CA TRP A 260 -2.81 23.10 27.69
C TRP A 260 -2.88 21.58 27.79
N LEU A 261 -1.74 20.89 27.75
CA LEU A 261 -1.70 19.42 27.90
C LEU A 261 -2.04 19.01 29.36
N GLN A 262 -1.57 19.77 30.35
CA GLN A 262 -1.89 19.53 31.76
C GLN A 262 -3.38 19.76 32.05
N ASP A 263 -3.93 20.84 31.50
CA ASP A 263 -5.31 21.27 31.75
C ASP A 263 -6.30 20.79 30.69
N VAL A 264 -5.91 19.76 29.91
CA VAL A 264 -6.71 19.26 28.76
C VAL A 264 -8.15 18.88 29.15
N ALA A 265 -8.37 18.44 30.37
CA ALA A 265 -9.71 18.07 30.84
C ALA A 265 -10.65 19.28 30.88
N THR A 266 -10.16 20.43 31.35
CA THR A 266 -10.93 21.68 31.43
C THR A 266 -11.01 22.37 30.06
N LEU A 267 -9.92 22.33 29.29
CA LEU A 267 -9.81 23.01 28.01
C LEU A 267 -10.34 22.19 26.82
N PHE A 268 -10.81 20.96 27.07
CA PHE A 268 -11.25 20.03 26.02
C PHE A 268 -12.24 20.64 25.03
N PRO A 269 -13.33 21.32 25.46
CA PRO A 269 -14.27 21.91 24.53
C PRO A 269 -13.63 22.93 23.58
N GLN A 270 -12.76 23.79 24.11
CA GLN A 270 -12.09 24.84 23.34
C GLN A 270 -11.01 24.27 22.38
N LEU A 271 -10.35 23.18 22.77
CA LEU A 271 -9.38 22.47 21.92
C LEU A 271 -10.10 21.66 20.84
N GLN A 272 -11.30 21.12 21.13
CA GLN A 272 -12.11 20.34 20.21
C GLN A 272 -12.73 21.22 19.12
N ASP A 273 -13.27 22.38 19.46
CA ASP A 273 -13.87 23.34 18.53
C ASP A 273 -12.84 24.25 17.83
N HIS A 274 -11.55 24.11 18.20
CA HIS A 274 -10.43 24.89 17.71
C HIS A 274 -10.43 26.38 18.09
N THR A 275 -11.19 26.80 19.08
CA THR A 275 -11.09 28.14 19.69
C THR A 275 -9.70 28.32 20.30
N LEU A 276 -9.17 27.25 20.95
CA LEU A 276 -7.75 27.13 21.28
C LEU A 276 -7.06 26.21 20.26
N ARG A 277 -6.05 26.72 19.58
CA ARG A 277 -5.36 25.95 18.53
C ARG A 277 -3.84 26.12 18.63
N ALA A 278 -3.13 25.04 18.98
CA ALA A 278 -1.68 25.00 18.87
C ALA A 278 -1.26 24.99 17.39
N SER A 279 -0.55 26.02 16.93
CA SER A 279 -0.27 26.26 15.52
C SER A 279 1.21 26.56 15.27
N TRP A 280 1.89 25.68 14.56
CA TRP A 280 3.22 25.94 14.02
C TRP A 280 3.28 27.24 13.20
N LYS A 281 2.28 27.48 12.34
CA LYS A 281 2.31 28.61 11.41
C LYS A 281 2.27 29.97 12.12
N THR A 282 1.39 30.10 13.12
CA THR A 282 1.13 31.39 13.77
C THR A 282 1.94 31.61 15.01
N GLN A 283 2.24 30.58 15.79
CA GLN A 283 2.91 30.71 17.08
C GLN A 283 4.43 30.51 17.02
N LEU A 284 4.94 29.82 16.00
CA LEU A 284 6.38 29.60 15.84
C LEU A 284 6.90 30.13 14.48
N ARG A 285 6.39 29.64 13.35
CA ARG A 285 6.96 29.98 12.04
C ARG A 285 6.95 31.46 11.73
N ALA A 286 5.81 32.15 11.89
CA ALA A 286 5.70 33.56 11.57
C ALA A 286 6.57 34.45 12.48
N PRO A 287 6.59 34.25 13.81
CA PRO A 287 7.53 34.98 14.69
C PRO A 287 9.01 34.68 14.37
N LEU A 288 9.39 33.41 14.13
CA LEU A 288 10.76 33.05 13.73
C LEU A 288 11.18 33.74 12.42
N GLN A 289 10.26 33.87 11.44
CA GLN A 289 10.53 34.66 10.23
C GLN A 289 10.78 36.12 10.49
N GLY A 290 10.17 36.72 11.54
CA GLY A 290 10.44 38.08 12.00
C GLY A 290 11.82 38.18 12.64
N ILE A 291 12.17 37.25 13.56
CA ILE A 291 13.47 37.21 14.23
C ILE A 291 14.60 37.02 13.23
N PHE A 292 14.48 36.04 12.33
CA PHE A 292 15.49 35.73 11.33
C PHE A 292 15.19 36.39 9.97
N ALA A 293 14.79 37.67 9.98
CA ALA A 293 14.57 38.39 8.71
C ALA A 293 15.89 38.69 8.02
N GLY A 294 15.95 38.44 6.70
CA GLY A 294 17.11 38.65 5.83
C GLY A 294 17.58 37.38 5.14
N ALA A 295 18.23 37.58 3.99
CA ALA A 295 18.65 36.46 3.12
C ALA A 295 19.70 35.55 3.79
N ALA A 296 20.58 36.12 4.62
CA ALA A 296 21.60 35.38 5.36
C ALA A 296 21.02 34.32 6.32
N PHE A 297 19.83 34.56 6.87
CA PHE A 297 19.18 33.65 7.83
C PHE A 297 18.20 32.65 7.20
N LYS A 298 17.98 32.71 5.88
CA LYS A 298 17.08 31.82 5.17
C LYS A 298 17.35 30.33 5.43
N PRO A 299 18.63 29.83 5.44
CA PRO A 299 18.90 28.44 5.75
C PRO A 299 18.46 27.99 7.16
N ILE A 300 18.49 28.88 8.16
CA ILE A 300 17.99 28.59 9.51
C ILE A 300 16.48 28.31 9.46
N LEU A 301 15.73 29.14 8.73
CA LEU A 301 14.28 28.97 8.57
C LEU A 301 13.91 27.73 7.76
N GLU A 302 14.72 27.40 6.76
CA GLU A 302 14.58 26.17 5.97
C GLU A 302 14.79 24.94 6.85
N GLU A 303 15.85 24.92 7.69
CA GLU A 303 16.09 23.80 8.61
C GLU A 303 15.01 23.73 9.71
N ALA A 304 14.58 24.85 10.28
CA ALA A 304 13.44 24.85 11.22
C ALA A 304 12.17 24.27 10.59
N THR A 305 11.92 24.54 9.30
CA THR A 305 10.81 23.96 8.55
C THR A 305 11.03 22.44 8.31
N ALA A 306 12.26 22.01 8.02
CA ALA A 306 12.61 20.60 7.88
C ALA A 306 12.43 19.84 9.20
N ILE A 307 12.83 20.42 10.34
CA ILE A 307 12.59 19.87 11.68
C ILE A 307 11.09 19.70 11.91
N HIS A 308 10.28 20.73 11.65
CA HIS A 308 8.82 20.62 11.75
C HIS A 308 8.25 19.48 10.91
N GLN A 309 8.69 19.34 9.66
CA GLN A 309 8.22 18.25 8.79
C GLN A 309 8.62 16.88 9.32
N ARG A 310 9.85 16.74 9.84
CA ARG A 310 10.38 15.50 10.43
C ARG A 310 9.57 15.08 11.66
N VAL A 311 9.35 16.01 12.61
CA VAL A 311 8.54 15.76 13.81
C VAL A 311 7.08 15.46 13.46
N LEU A 312 6.53 16.15 12.45
CA LEU A 312 5.17 15.90 11.98
C LEU A 312 4.98 14.49 11.37
N LYS A 313 6.01 13.95 10.72
CA LYS A 313 5.99 12.56 10.19
C LYS A 313 5.93 11.52 11.30
N GLY A 314 6.56 11.76 12.45
CA GLY A 314 6.55 10.86 13.62
C GLY A 314 5.31 11.01 14.52
N ARG A 315 4.29 11.78 14.14
CA ARG A 315 3.09 11.95 14.98
C ARG A 315 2.20 10.71 14.94
N VAL A 316 1.73 10.28 16.11
CA VAL A 316 0.67 9.28 16.26
C VAL A 316 -0.69 10.00 16.33
N TRP A 317 -1.69 9.40 15.71
CA TRP A 317 -3.07 9.87 15.73
C TRP A 317 -4.02 8.71 15.45
N VAL A 318 -5.26 8.84 15.91
CA VAL A 318 -6.31 7.83 15.78
C VAL A 318 -7.37 8.31 14.81
N ALA A 319 -7.70 7.51 13.81
CA ALA A 319 -8.85 7.72 12.95
C ALA A 319 -9.86 6.60 13.12
N LEU A 320 -11.14 6.95 13.00
CA LEU A 320 -12.24 6.03 13.20
C LEU A 320 -12.94 5.71 11.88
N HIS A 321 -13.17 4.42 11.66
CA HIS A 321 -14.26 3.97 10.82
C HIS A 321 -15.05 2.91 11.57
N MET A 322 -16.33 2.79 11.27
CA MET A 322 -17.14 1.85 12.01
C MET A 322 -18.25 1.23 11.16
N HIS A 323 -18.67 0.05 11.55
CA HIS A 323 -19.96 -0.50 11.20
C HIS A 323 -21.00 0.15 12.13
N ALA A 324 -21.49 1.32 11.70
CA ALA A 324 -22.29 2.18 12.57
C ALA A 324 -23.61 1.56 13.02
N GLY A 325 -24.14 0.61 12.23
CA GLY A 325 -25.39 -0.09 12.58
C GLY A 325 -25.27 -1.03 13.78
N ASP A 326 -24.08 -1.50 14.13
CA ASP A 326 -23.86 -2.48 15.19
C ASP A 326 -22.87 -2.04 16.29
N GLY A 327 -22.32 -0.84 16.17
CA GLY A 327 -21.42 -0.27 17.17
C GLY A 327 -19.98 -0.79 17.12
N ASN A 328 -19.61 -1.52 16.08
CA ASN A 328 -18.24 -1.97 15.92
C ASN A 328 -17.35 -0.86 15.35
N VAL A 329 -16.43 -0.39 16.15
CA VAL A 329 -15.53 0.71 15.81
C VAL A 329 -14.13 0.18 15.54
N HIS A 330 -13.57 0.54 14.41
CA HIS A 330 -12.18 0.29 14.07
C HIS A 330 -11.37 1.54 14.35
N THR A 331 -10.45 1.43 15.28
CA THR A 331 -9.48 2.47 15.61
C THR A 331 -8.21 2.22 14.81
N ASN A 332 -7.79 3.22 14.04
CA ASN A 332 -6.67 3.09 13.14
C ASN A 332 -5.58 4.09 13.51
N LEU A 333 -4.43 3.56 13.88
CA LEU A 333 -3.23 4.34 14.22
C LEU A 333 -2.18 4.09 13.13
N PRO A 334 -1.96 5.02 12.21
CA PRO A 334 -0.85 4.93 11.26
C PRO A 334 0.48 5.15 12.01
N VAL A 335 1.43 4.24 11.83
CA VAL A 335 2.73 4.27 12.47
C VAL A 335 3.84 3.90 11.49
N ASN A 336 5.05 4.40 11.73
CA ASN A 336 6.23 3.96 11.02
C ASN A 336 6.78 2.70 11.72
N SER A 337 6.95 1.62 10.98
CA SER A 337 7.40 0.35 11.54
C SER A 337 8.88 0.36 11.98
N ASP A 338 9.63 1.37 11.55
CA ASP A 338 11.04 1.61 11.86
C ASP A 338 11.25 2.70 12.94
N ASP A 339 10.16 3.21 13.52
CA ASP A 339 10.20 4.24 14.57
C ASP A 339 9.70 3.64 15.90
N TYR A 340 10.65 3.27 16.75
CA TYR A 340 10.35 2.60 18.03
C TYR A 340 9.55 3.50 18.98
N GLU A 341 9.90 4.78 19.09
CA GLU A 341 9.18 5.73 19.94
C GLU A 341 7.74 5.91 19.49
N MET A 342 7.53 5.99 18.18
CA MET A 342 6.19 6.08 17.59
C MET A 342 5.37 4.82 17.88
N LEU A 343 5.98 3.63 17.78
CA LEU A 343 5.34 2.35 18.10
C LEU A 343 4.95 2.27 19.58
N GLN A 344 5.83 2.69 20.50
CA GLN A 344 5.52 2.72 21.93
C GLN A 344 4.37 3.72 22.23
N THR A 345 4.41 4.90 21.62
CA THR A 345 3.33 5.89 21.76
C THR A 345 1.99 5.34 21.26
N ALA A 346 2.01 4.60 20.14
CA ALA A 346 0.82 3.97 19.60
C ALA A 346 0.30 2.85 20.51
N HIS A 347 1.19 2.05 21.11
CA HIS A 347 0.80 1.02 22.08
C HIS A 347 0.09 1.63 23.31
N GLN A 348 0.66 2.69 23.89
CA GLN A 348 0.01 3.44 24.99
C GLN A 348 -1.35 4.00 24.58
N ALA A 349 -1.50 4.47 23.34
CA ALA A 349 -2.79 4.93 22.84
C ALA A 349 -3.80 3.78 22.71
N VAL A 350 -3.37 2.59 22.24
CA VAL A 350 -4.22 1.38 22.18
C VAL A 350 -4.68 0.97 23.58
N GLU A 351 -3.79 0.94 24.56
CA GLU A 351 -4.14 0.67 25.96
C GLU A 351 -5.28 1.58 26.46
N ARG A 352 -5.13 2.89 26.25
CA ARG A 352 -6.16 3.87 26.59
C ARG A 352 -7.48 3.66 25.87
N ILE A 353 -7.44 3.26 24.60
CA ILE A 353 -8.63 2.90 23.81
C ILE A 353 -9.33 1.69 24.41
N MET A 354 -8.60 0.66 24.83
CA MET A 354 -9.19 -0.53 25.46
C MET A 354 -9.82 -0.20 26.82
N VAL A 355 -9.15 0.60 27.64
CA VAL A 355 -9.70 1.09 28.91
C VAL A 355 -10.96 1.92 28.69
N LEU A 356 -10.96 2.83 27.72
CA LEU A 356 -12.12 3.63 27.35
C LEU A 356 -13.29 2.74 26.90
N ALA A 357 -13.05 1.76 26.05
CA ALA A 357 -14.11 0.85 25.58
C ALA A 357 -14.75 0.10 26.75
N ARG A 358 -13.96 -0.42 27.69
CA ARG A 358 -14.46 -1.13 28.87
C ARG A 358 -15.24 -0.21 29.81
N SER A 359 -14.79 1.03 30.03
CA SER A 359 -15.47 2.00 30.89
C SER A 359 -16.86 2.41 30.36
N LEU A 360 -17.12 2.15 29.08
CA LEU A 360 -18.39 2.40 28.39
C LEU A 360 -19.24 1.14 28.19
N ASP A 361 -19.00 0.09 28.95
CA ASP A 361 -19.67 -1.21 28.83
C ASP A 361 -19.46 -1.91 27.48
N GLY A 362 -18.45 -1.50 26.74
CA GLY A 362 -18.05 -2.10 25.48
C GLY A 362 -17.22 -3.38 25.65
N VAL A 363 -16.81 -3.96 24.51
CA VAL A 363 -15.88 -5.08 24.46
C VAL A 363 -14.70 -4.75 23.54
N ILE A 364 -13.55 -5.36 23.83
CA ILE A 364 -12.29 -5.04 23.19
C ILE A 364 -12.06 -5.73 21.84
N SER A 365 -12.98 -6.56 21.39
CA SER A 365 -12.91 -7.18 20.07
C SER A 365 -14.30 -7.49 19.51
N GLY A 366 -14.57 -6.99 18.31
CA GLY A 366 -15.78 -7.29 17.54
C GLY A 366 -15.55 -8.36 16.48
N GLU A 367 -14.59 -8.14 15.59
CA GLU A 367 -14.35 -8.95 14.39
C GLU A 367 -12.94 -9.55 14.32
N HIS A 368 -11.92 -8.83 14.80
CA HIS A 368 -10.54 -9.17 14.60
C HIS A 368 -10.03 -10.33 15.46
N GLY A 369 -10.77 -10.71 16.48
CA GLY A 369 -10.32 -11.66 17.50
C GLY A 369 -9.38 -11.01 18.52
N ILE A 370 -8.82 -11.82 19.41
CA ILE A 370 -7.97 -11.36 20.51
C ILE A 370 -6.52 -11.25 20.04
N GLY A 371 -6.05 -12.23 19.27
CA GLY A 371 -4.66 -12.28 18.85
C GLY A 371 -3.69 -12.31 20.03
N ILE A 372 -2.53 -11.70 19.82
CA ILE A 372 -1.50 -11.47 20.84
C ILE A 372 -1.59 -10.06 21.41
N THR A 373 -2.17 -9.12 20.68
CA THR A 373 -2.21 -7.69 21.03
C THR A 373 -3.29 -7.34 22.05
N LYS A 374 -4.35 -8.14 22.16
CA LYS A 374 -5.48 -7.88 23.07
C LYS A 374 -5.51 -8.79 24.29
N LEU A 375 -4.67 -9.84 24.31
CA LEU A 375 -4.68 -10.83 25.40
C LEU A 375 -4.35 -10.18 26.77
N GLU A 376 -3.48 -9.20 26.78
CA GLU A 376 -3.09 -8.47 27.99
C GLU A 376 -4.26 -7.69 28.64
N PHE A 377 -5.24 -7.27 27.84
CA PHE A 377 -6.40 -6.50 28.32
C PHE A 377 -7.55 -7.38 28.83
N LEU A 378 -7.42 -8.70 28.77
CA LEU A 378 -8.39 -9.66 29.33
C LEU A 378 -8.02 -10.03 30.76
N THR A 379 -9.02 -10.26 31.62
CA THR A 379 -8.81 -10.77 32.96
C THR A 379 -8.68 -12.29 32.97
N ASP A 380 -8.18 -12.87 34.07
CA ASP A 380 -8.10 -14.33 34.22
C ASP A 380 -9.49 -14.97 34.29
N GLU A 381 -10.46 -14.26 34.87
CA GLU A 381 -11.85 -14.73 34.88
C GLU A 381 -12.42 -14.82 33.46
N GLU A 382 -12.12 -13.86 32.59
CA GLU A 382 -12.57 -13.87 31.19
C GLU A 382 -11.91 -14.99 30.38
N LEU A 383 -10.66 -15.33 30.66
CA LEU A 383 -9.91 -16.37 29.94
C LEU A 383 -10.22 -17.79 30.43
N ARG A 384 -10.61 -17.95 31.69
CA ARG A 384 -10.82 -19.27 32.33
C ARG A 384 -11.78 -20.19 31.57
N PRO A 385 -12.96 -19.74 31.09
CA PRO A 385 -13.87 -20.60 30.33
C PRO A 385 -13.23 -21.12 29.03
N PHE A 386 -12.39 -20.30 28.37
CA PHE A 386 -11.68 -20.73 27.19
C PHE A 386 -10.57 -21.74 27.51
N ALA A 387 -9.80 -21.50 28.55
CA ALA A 387 -8.75 -22.42 28.99
C ALA A 387 -9.33 -23.81 29.32
N GLN A 388 -10.45 -23.86 30.05
CA GLN A 388 -11.16 -25.10 30.35
C GLN A 388 -11.70 -25.80 29.10
N TYR A 389 -12.25 -25.04 28.17
CA TYR A 389 -12.71 -25.56 26.89
C TYR A 389 -11.54 -26.13 26.07
N LYS A 390 -10.43 -25.39 25.97
CA LYS A 390 -9.22 -25.80 25.27
C LYS A 390 -8.67 -27.11 25.83
N GLN A 391 -8.57 -27.24 27.16
CA GLN A 391 -8.14 -28.47 27.84
C GLN A 391 -9.03 -29.65 27.51
N LYS A 392 -10.35 -29.45 27.39
CA LYS A 392 -11.29 -30.50 27.05
C LYS A 392 -11.19 -30.97 25.61
N VAL A 393 -11.03 -30.05 24.64
CA VAL A 393 -11.06 -30.38 23.19
C VAL A 393 -9.69 -30.69 22.61
N ASP A 394 -8.63 -30.21 23.23
CA ASP A 394 -7.24 -30.39 22.80
C ASP A 394 -6.31 -30.57 24.00
N PRO A 395 -6.48 -31.68 24.74
CA PRO A 395 -5.72 -31.92 25.99
C PRO A 395 -4.22 -32.04 25.74
N GLU A 396 -3.80 -32.39 24.53
CA GLU A 396 -2.36 -32.52 24.16
C GLU A 396 -1.78 -31.21 23.58
N GLY A 397 -2.59 -30.15 23.47
CA GLY A 397 -2.14 -28.86 22.95
C GLY A 397 -1.66 -28.89 21.51
N ARG A 398 -2.25 -29.72 20.65
CA ARG A 398 -1.84 -29.90 19.24
C ARG A 398 -2.18 -28.72 18.34
N PHE A 399 -3.31 -28.05 18.63
CA PHE A 399 -3.81 -26.96 17.81
C PHE A 399 -3.33 -25.61 18.34
N ASN A 400 -2.49 -24.92 17.55
CA ASN A 400 -1.96 -23.61 17.82
C ASN A 400 -1.55 -23.40 19.29
N LYS A 401 -0.59 -24.23 19.72
CA LYS A 401 -0.12 -24.35 21.11
C LYS A 401 0.22 -22.98 21.70
N GLY A 402 -0.28 -22.71 22.91
CA GLY A 402 -0.03 -21.49 23.65
C GLY A 402 -0.79 -20.25 23.19
N LYS A 403 -1.49 -20.32 22.05
CA LYS A 403 -2.28 -19.20 21.57
C LYS A 403 -3.51 -18.98 22.45
N LEU A 404 -3.76 -17.71 22.80
CA LEU A 404 -4.90 -17.27 23.64
C LEU A 404 -4.85 -17.83 25.08
N LEU A 405 -3.71 -18.32 25.55
CA LEU A 405 -3.48 -18.79 26.90
C LEU A 405 -2.36 -17.97 27.55
N ARG A 406 -2.49 -17.72 28.84
CA ARG A 406 -1.39 -17.18 29.66
C ARG A 406 -0.44 -18.29 30.13
N ASN A 407 0.72 -17.90 30.60
CA ASN A 407 1.79 -18.83 30.98
C ASN A 407 1.38 -19.92 32.00
N GLN A 408 0.56 -19.56 32.98
CA GLN A 408 0.06 -20.51 33.98
C GLN A 408 -0.90 -21.56 33.42
N GLU A 409 -1.70 -21.17 32.43
CA GLU A 409 -2.65 -22.07 31.76
C GLU A 409 -1.92 -23.01 30.79
N LEU A 410 -0.81 -22.57 30.21
CA LEU A 410 0.08 -23.43 29.41
C LEU A 410 0.74 -24.53 30.25
N ILE A 411 1.18 -24.21 31.48
CA ILE A 411 1.75 -25.17 32.42
C ILE A 411 0.70 -26.19 32.83
N ALA A 412 -0.54 -25.76 33.09
CA ALA A 412 -1.64 -26.64 33.48
C ALA A 412 -2.08 -27.59 32.34
N LEU A 413 -2.00 -27.14 31.06
CA LEU A 413 -2.35 -27.97 29.91
C LEU A 413 -1.33 -29.06 29.59
N ASP A 414 -0.07 -28.83 29.86
CA ASP A 414 1.00 -29.80 29.48
C ASP A 414 1.25 -30.91 30.53
N GLY A 415 0.79 -30.75 31.77
CA GLY A 415 1.03 -31.74 32.86
C GLY A 415 2.50 -32.07 33.11
N LYS A 416 3.41 -31.55 32.29
CA LYS A 416 4.85 -31.81 32.28
C LYS A 416 5.69 -30.59 32.64
N GLY A 417 5.05 -29.48 33.09
CA GLY A 417 5.79 -28.25 33.31
C GLY A 417 6.52 -27.87 32.02
N LEU A 418 5.81 -27.44 31.02
CA LEU A 418 6.47 -26.84 29.86
C LEU A 418 7.48 -25.87 30.41
N GLU A 419 8.76 -26.17 30.16
CA GLU A 419 9.84 -25.44 30.77
C GLU A 419 9.44 -23.99 30.95
N ALA A 420 9.27 -23.55 32.16
CA ALA A 420 8.91 -22.18 32.56
C ALA A 420 9.78 -21.14 31.81
N ASN A 421 10.92 -21.62 31.29
CA ASN A 421 11.84 -20.93 30.41
C ASN A 421 11.32 -20.55 29.03
N LEU A 422 10.38 -21.24 28.38
CA LEU A 422 9.85 -20.80 27.09
C LEU A 422 8.70 -19.79 27.28
N ALA A 423 7.87 -20.01 28.28
CA ALA A 423 6.76 -19.12 28.60
C ALA A 423 7.24 -17.77 29.18
N SER A 424 8.35 -17.76 29.95
CA SER A 424 8.95 -16.52 30.43
C SER A 424 9.79 -15.78 29.39
N LYS A 425 10.15 -16.44 28.29
CA LYS A 425 10.91 -15.84 27.18
C LYS A 425 10.04 -15.36 26.02
N MET A 426 8.75 -15.69 25.99
CA MET A 426 7.80 -15.02 25.12
C MET A 426 7.20 -13.87 25.94
N PRO A 427 7.66 -12.64 25.76
CA PRO A 427 6.98 -11.52 26.38
C PRO A 427 5.52 -11.56 25.91
N LEU A 428 4.59 -11.43 26.87
CA LEU A 428 3.15 -11.25 26.60
C LEU A 428 2.88 -10.04 25.68
N HIS A 429 3.80 -9.11 25.67
CA HIS A 429 3.91 -8.04 24.72
C HIS A 429 4.68 -8.55 23.50
N ALA A 430 3.95 -8.95 22.45
CA ALA A 430 4.59 -9.02 21.15
C ALA A 430 5.22 -7.65 20.91
N ASP A 431 6.52 -7.63 20.89
CA ASP A 431 7.23 -6.45 20.42
C ASP A 431 6.74 -6.19 19.00
N LEU A 432 5.81 -5.26 18.87
CA LEU A 432 5.18 -4.90 17.60
C LEU A 432 6.22 -4.50 16.57
N THR A 433 7.42 -4.12 17.03
CA THR A 433 8.54 -3.77 16.17
C THR A 433 9.04 -4.93 15.33
N ASN A 434 9.01 -6.15 15.87
CA ASN A 434 9.51 -7.34 15.16
C ASN A 434 8.43 -8.10 14.37
N ALA A 435 7.15 -7.77 14.54
CA ALA A 435 6.07 -8.55 13.96
C ALA A 435 5.79 -8.24 12.48
N TYR A 436 6.31 -7.13 11.90
CA TYR A 436 5.73 -6.61 10.67
C TYR A 436 6.71 -6.24 9.55
N THR A 437 7.88 -5.70 9.85
CA THR A 437 8.90 -5.33 8.86
C THR A 437 10.28 -5.31 9.48
N PRO A 438 11.34 -5.66 8.74
CA PRO A 438 12.71 -5.47 9.21
C PRO A 438 12.92 -4.00 9.56
N SER A 439 13.27 -3.72 10.82
CA SER A 439 13.61 -2.38 11.26
C SER A 439 15.13 -2.26 11.39
N PHE A 440 15.77 -1.61 10.45
CA PHE A 440 17.21 -1.38 10.49
C PHE A 440 17.63 -0.55 11.70
N GLY A 441 16.80 0.41 12.13
CA GLY A 441 17.11 1.28 13.27
C GLY A 441 17.19 0.59 14.62
N LEU A 442 16.62 -0.61 14.77
CA LEU A 442 16.60 -1.38 16.01
C LEU A 442 17.72 -2.43 16.10
N MET A 443 18.48 -2.65 15.04
CA MET A 443 19.41 -3.77 14.92
C MET A 443 20.89 -3.39 15.13
N GLY A 444 21.21 -2.14 15.50
CA GLY A 444 22.57 -1.69 15.77
C GLY A 444 23.28 -1.03 14.57
N HIS A 445 24.56 -0.70 14.75
CA HIS A 445 25.32 0.10 13.77
C HIS A 445 25.52 -0.60 12.43
N GLU A 446 25.74 -1.92 12.40
CA GLU A 446 25.89 -2.68 11.16
C GLU A 446 24.63 -2.62 10.30
N SER A 447 23.47 -2.59 10.93
CA SER A 447 22.19 -2.48 10.20
C SER A 447 22.01 -1.11 9.54
N LEU A 448 22.53 -0.04 10.14
CA LEU A 448 22.52 1.30 9.54
C LEU A 448 23.39 1.35 8.26
N ILE A 449 24.52 0.66 8.27
CA ILE A 449 25.37 0.52 7.08
C ILE A 449 24.62 -0.24 5.98
N MET A 450 23.94 -1.34 6.34
CA MET A 450 23.15 -2.11 5.38
C MET A 450 21.93 -1.34 4.87
N GLN A 451 21.33 -0.46 5.65
CA GLN A 451 20.23 0.40 5.23
C GLN A 451 20.60 1.27 4.01
N GLN A 452 21.85 1.70 3.93
CA GLN A 452 22.38 2.49 2.82
C GLN A 452 22.84 1.63 1.62
N SER A 453 22.73 0.31 1.72
CA SER A 453 23.10 -0.66 0.68
C SER A 453 21.96 -0.94 -0.30
N ASP A 454 22.26 -1.69 -1.38
CA ASP A 454 21.24 -2.21 -2.32
C ASP A 454 20.16 -3.07 -1.62
N ILE A 455 20.52 -3.78 -0.55
CA ILE A 455 19.57 -4.58 0.26
C ILE A 455 18.65 -3.64 1.05
N GLY A 456 19.19 -2.58 1.62
CA GLY A 456 18.42 -1.55 2.31
C GLY A 456 17.42 -0.86 1.38
N ALA A 457 17.84 -0.51 0.17
CA ALA A 457 16.96 0.07 -0.84
C ALA A 457 15.80 -0.88 -1.24
N ILE A 458 16.08 -2.19 -1.33
CA ILE A 458 15.06 -3.21 -1.58
C ILE A 458 14.10 -3.31 -0.40
N ALA A 459 14.59 -3.36 0.83
CA ALA A 459 13.77 -3.37 2.04
C ALA A 459 12.85 -2.15 2.12
N ASP A 460 13.40 -0.98 1.87
CA ASP A 460 12.69 0.30 1.85
C ASP A 460 11.54 0.32 0.83
N SER A 461 11.76 -0.27 -0.34
CA SER A 461 10.75 -0.34 -1.40
C SER A 461 9.56 -1.24 -1.07
N VAL A 462 9.65 -2.12 -0.07
CA VAL A 462 8.60 -3.09 0.31
C VAL A 462 8.05 -2.89 1.72
N LYS A 463 8.70 -2.11 2.58
CA LYS A 463 8.34 -1.95 4.01
C LYS A 463 6.91 -1.49 4.21
N ASP A 464 6.40 -0.67 3.32
CA ASP A 464 5.07 -0.05 3.39
C ASP A 464 3.91 -0.98 3.01
N CYS A 465 4.16 -2.26 2.79
CA CYS A 465 3.14 -3.20 2.35
C CYS A 465 2.11 -3.50 3.44
N LEU A 466 0.86 -3.05 3.22
CA LEU A 466 -0.28 -3.30 4.12
C LEU A 466 -0.76 -4.76 4.13
N ARG A 467 -0.17 -5.65 3.38
CA ARG A 467 -0.58 -7.05 3.23
C ARG A 467 -2.05 -7.25 2.82
N CYS A 468 -2.72 -6.21 2.31
CA CYS A 468 -4.14 -6.19 1.98
C CYS A 468 -4.54 -7.11 0.81
N GLY A 469 -3.58 -7.55 -0.02
CA GLY A 469 -3.80 -8.48 -1.12
C GLY A 469 -4.49 -7.91 -2.36
N LYS A 470 -4.78 -6.60 -2.46
CA LYS A 470 -5.42 -5.99 -3.64
C LYS A 470 -4.64 -6.18 -4.95
N CYS A 471 -3.33 -6.43 -4.85
CA CYS A 471 -2.46 -6.75 -5.99
C CYS A 471 -2.62 -8.18 -6.53
N LYS A 472 -3.26 -9.10 -5.79
CA LYS A 472 -3.39 -10.51 -6.20
C LYS A 472 -4.17 -10.71 -7.50
N PRO A 473 -5.39 -10.13 -7.68
CA PRO A 473 -6.22 -10.38 -8.85
C PRO A 473 -5.60 -9.93 -10.17
N VAL A 474 -4.70 -8.94 -10.14
CA VAL A 474 -4.09 -8.36 -11.35
C VAL A 474 -2.75 -8.99 -11.71
N CYS A 475 -2.21 -9.86 -10.86
CA CYS A 475 -0.88 -10.43 -11.05
C CYS A 475 -0.84 -11.47 -12.17
N SER A 476 -0.02 -11.22 -13.17
CA SER A 476 0.13 -12.11 -14.34
C SER A 476 0.72 -13.50 -14.02
N THR A 477 1.41 -13.65 -12.87
CA THR A 477 1.96 -14.94 -12.43
C THR A 477 1.07 -15.66 -11.45
N HIS A 478 0.36 -14.94 -10.59
CA HIS A 478 -0.52 -15.53 -9.58
C HIS A 478 -1.84 -16.02 -10.16
N VAL A 479 -2.56 -15.16 -10.92
CA VAL A 479 -3.91 -15.46 -11.40
C VAL A 479 -3.96 -16.75 -12.25
N PRO A 480 -3.07 -16.95 -13.25
CA PRO A 480 -3.11 -18.16 -14.07
C PRO A 480 -2.72 -19.42 -13.29
N ARG A 481 -1.92 -19.30 -12.24
CA ARG A 481 -1.38 -20.44 -11.48
C ARG A 481 -2.16 -20.77 -10.23
N ALA A 482 -2.99 -19.85 -9.75
CA ALA A 482 -3.70 -19.95 -8.48
C ALA A 482 -2.78 -20.28 -7.27
N ASN A 483 -1.48 -19.98 -7.37
CA ASN A 483 -0.50 -20.22 -6.32
C ASN A 483 -0.28 -18.93 -5.52
N LEU A 484 -0.68 -18.95 -4.26
CA LEU A 484 -0.61 -17.80 -3.36
C LEU A 484 0.83 -17.28 -3.16
N LEU A 485 1.84 -18.17 -3.18
CA LEU A 485 3.25 -17.78 -3.05
C LEU A 485 3.69 -16.78 -4.12
N TYR A 486 3.17 -16.93 -5.33
CA TYR A 486 3.55 -16.07 -6.46
C TYR A 486 2.73 -14.79 -6.56
N SER A 487 1.86 -14.50 -5.60
CA SER A 487 1.18 -13.20 -5.54
C SER A 487 2.14 -12.08 -5.14
N PRO A 488 1.97 -10.84 -5.61
CA PRO A 488 2.88 -9.75 -5.25
C PRO A 488 2.95 -9.55 -3.73
N ARG A 489 1.83 -9.60 -3.02
CA ARG A 489 1.78 -9.54 -1.56
C ARG A 489 2.70 -10.54 -0.88
N ASN A 490 2.65 -11.81 -1.32
CA ASN A 490 3.44 -12.87 -0.67
C ASN A 490 4.90 -12.81 -1.10
N LYS A 491 5.22 -12.33 -2.30
CA LYS A 491 6.58 -12.02 -2.73
C LYS A 491 7.19 -10.91 -1.88
N ILE A 492 6.44 -9.86 -1.60
CA ILE A 492 6.87 -8.79 -0.69
C ILE A 492 7.17 -9.34 0.70
N LEU A 493 6.28 -10.15 1.25
CA LEU A 493 6.50 -10.80 2.56
C LEU A 493 7.76 -11.67 2.55
N ALA A 494 7.95 -12.50 1.51
CA ALA A 494 9.15 -13.31 1.38
C ALA A 494 10.42 -12.46 1.24
N THR A 495 10.36 -11.35 0.49
CA THR A 495 11.47 -10.40 0.39
C THR A 495 11.84 -9.82 1.74
N SER A 496 10.85 -9.37 2.53
CA SER A 496 11.09 -8.84 3.88
C SER A 496 11.76 -9.88 4.80
N LEU A 497 11.23 -11.11 4.83
CA LEU A 497 11.80 -12.19 5.64
C LEU A 497 13.23 -12.58 5.23
N LEU A 498 13.53 -12.55 3.93
CA LEU A 498 14.87 -12.83 3.42
C LEU A 498 15.85 -11.70 3.73
N VAL A 499 15.41 -10.45 3.70
CA VAL A 499 16.23 -9.32 4.16
C VAL A 499 16.54 -9.45 5.65
N GLU A 500 15.57 -9.82 6.48
CA GLU A 500 15.84 -10.14 7.91
C GLU A 500 16.86 -11.25 8.07
N ALA A 501 16.72 -12.34 7.32
CA ALA A 501 17.68 -13.44 7.37
C ALA A 501 19.08 -12.99 6.95
N PHE A 502 19.21 -12.15 5.93
CA PHE A 502 20.49 -11.59 5.50
C PHE A 502 21.12 -10.73 6.60
N LEU A 503 20.33 -9.85 7.22
CA LEU A 503 20.79 -9.01 8.34
C LEU A 503 21.30 -9.85 9.51
N TYR A 504 20.56 -10.88 9.90
CA TYR A 504 20.95 -11.78 10.98
C TYR A 504 22.24 -12.54 10.66
N GLU A 505 22.37 -13.05 9.44
CA GLU A 505 23.57 -13.81 9.03
C GLU A 505 24.81 -12.93 8.92
N GLU A 506 24.69 -11.69 8.44
CA GLU A 506 25.77 -10.70 8.42
C GLU A 506 26.20 -10.31 9.85
N GLN A 507 25.25 -10.07 10.76
CA GLN A 507 25.57 -9.77 12.16
C GLN A 507 26.33 -10.89 12.85
N THR A 508 26.02 -12.15 12.52
CA THR A 508 26.74 -13.30 13.07
C THR A 508 28.08 -13.55 12.40
N ARG A 509 28.48 -12.74 11.42
CA ARG A 509 29.73 -12.86 10.64
C ARG A 509 29.90 -14.21 9.94
N ARG A 510 28.81 -14.92 9.68
CA ARG A 510 28.80 -16.21 8.98
C ARG A 510 28.64 -16.05 7.47
N GLY A 511 28.33 -14.84 7.02
CA GLY A 511 27.92 -14.55 5.64
C GLY A 511 26.56 -15.14 5.29
N VAL A 512 25.94 -14.60 4.25
CA VAL A 512 24.61 -15.03 3.82
C VAL A 512 24.65 -16.42 3.20
N SER A 513 23.78 -17.32 3.67
CA SER A 513 23.72 -18.71 3.21
C SER A 513 23.36 -18.82 1.73
N ILE A 514 23.90 -19.84 1.06
CA ILE A 514 23.58 -20.14 -0.34
C ILE A 514 22.08 -20.37 -0.52
N LYS A 515 21.42 -20.99 0.45
CA LYS A 515 19.97 -21.26 0.42
C LYS A 515 19.16 -19.97 0.38
N HIS A 516 19.48 -18.98 1.21
CA HIS A 516 18.76 -17.69 1.21
C HIS A 516 18.97 -16.93 -0.09
N TRP A 517 20.14 -16.98 -0.70
CA TRP A 517 20.35 -16.42 -2.06
C TRP A 517 19.50 -17.12 -3.11
N GLN A 518 19.35 -18.45 -3.05
CA GLN A 518 18.51 -19.21 -3.97
C GLN A 518 17.03 -18.87 -3.79
N GLU A 519 16.56 -18.73 -2.56
CA GLU A 519 15.18 -18.33 -2.24
C GLU A 519 14.90 -16.89 -2.70
N PHE A 520 15.86 -15.99 -2.52
CA PHE A 520 15.77 -14.61 -3.00
C PHE A 520 15.69 -14.55 -4.53
N GLU A 521 16.49 -15.36 -5.23
CA GLU A 521 16.42 -15.52 -6.68
C GLU A 521 15.07 -16.08 -7.12
N ASP A 522 14.52 -17.07 -6.41
CA ASP A 522 13.24 -17.68 -6.73
C ASP A 522 12.10 -16.66 -6.66
N VAL A 523 12.06 -15.85 -5.60
CA VAL A 523 11.09 -14.76 -5.47
C VAL A 523 11.20 -13.77 -6.64
N ALA A 524 12.41 -13.36 -6.98
CA ALA A 524 12.67 -12.44 -8.08
C ALA A 524 12.27 -13.02 -9.44
N ASP A 525 12.53 -14.31 -9.69
CA ASP A 525 12.29 -14.94 -11.00
C ASP A 525 10.83 -15.25 -11.28
N HIS A 526 9.98 -15.27 -10.25
CA HIS A 526 8.52 -15.43 -10.41
C HIS A 526 7.77 -14.12 -10.69
N CYS A 527 8.47 -13.05 -11.05
CA CYS A 527 7.88 -11.80 -11.52
C CYS A 527 8.11 -11.59 -13.01
N THR A 528 7.07 -11.20 -13.75
CA THR A 528 7.17 -10.88 -15.18
C THR A 528 7.43 -9.39 -15.44
N VAL A 529 7.64 -8.61 -14.38
CA VAL A 529 7.90 -7.15 -14.49
C VAL A 529 6.84 -6.44 -15.34
N CYS A 530 5.57 -6.74 -15.07
CA CYS A 530 4.43 -6.20 -15.82
C CYS A 530 3.78 -4.97 -15.17
N HIS A 531 4.24 -4.55 -14.00
CA HIS A 531 3.82 -3.37 -13.21
C HIS A 531 2.32 -3.29 -12.86
N LYS A 532 1.52 -4.30 -13.19
CA LYS A 532 0.06 -4.29 -12.93
C LYS A 532 -0.30 -4.20 -11.45
N CYS A 533 0.59 -4.62 -10.55
CA CYS A 533 0.39 -4.57 -9.10
C CYS A 533 0.42 -3.15 -8.52
N TYR A 534 1.02 -2.18 -9.22
CA TYR A 534 1.12 -0.79 -8.80
C TYR A 534 -0.24 -0.09 -8.68
N THR A 535 -1.07 -0.21 -9.72
CA THR A 535 -2.36 0.51 -9.80
C THR A 535 -3.32 0.22 -8.65
N PRO A 536 -3.57 -1.06 -8.25
CA PRO A 536 -4.46 -1.35 -7.14
C PRO A 536 -3.80 -1.20 -5.77
N CYS A 537 -2.49 -0.95 -5.71
CA CYS A 537 -1.77 -0.82 -4.45
C CYS A 537 -2.09 0.52 -3.78
N PRO A 538 -2.65 0.55 -2.55
CA PRO A 538 -2.98 1.78 -1.87
C PRO A 538 -1.75 2.60 -1.47
N VAL A 539 -0.62 1.94 -1.27
CA VAL A 539 0.68 2.56 -0.89
C VAL A 539 1.67 2.61 -2.06
N LYS A 540 1.20 2.33 -3.28
CA LYS A 540 1.96 2.52 -4.51
C LYS A 540 3.26 1.70 -4.63
N ILE A 541 3.29 0.49 -4.05
CA ILE A 541 4.41 -0.42 -4.24
C ILE A 541 4.30 -1.08 -5.62
N ASP A 542 5.36 -0.95 -6.41
CA ASP A 542 5.55 -1.68 -7.66
C ASP A 542 6.53 -2.84 -7.46
N PHE A 543 6.01 -4.05 -7.38
CA PHE A 543 6.87 -5.23 -7.23
C PHE A 543 7.67 -5.55 -8.51
N GLY A 544 7.34 -4.94 -9.63
CA GLY A 544 8.17 -4.99 -10.84
C GLY A 544 9.52 -4.33 -10.63
N ASP A 545 9.54 -3.12 -10.08
CA ASP A 545 10.76 -2.37 -9.76
C ASP A 545 11.57 -3.06 -8.67
N VAL A 546 10.91 -3.52 -7.59
CA VAL A 546 11.55 -4.32 -6.54
C VAL A 546 12.28 -5.53 -7.14
N THR A 547 11.62 -6.25 -8.04
CA THR A 547 12.19 -7.42 -8.74
C THR A 547 13.41 -7.05 -9.59
N MET A 548 13.36 -5.93 -10.28
CA MET A 548 14.51 -5.48 -11.09
C MET A 548 15.72 -5.19 -10.20
N ASN A 549 15.50 -4.53 -9.06
CA ASN A 549 16.55 -4.28 -8.06
C ASN A 549 17.10 -5.57 -7.45
N MET A 550 16.23 -6.52 -7.10
CA MET A 550 16.65 -7.85 -6.61
C MET A 550 17.52 -8.59 -7.64
N ARG A 551 17.14 -8.59 -8.92
CA ARG A 551 17.90 -9.22 -9.99
C ARG A 551 19.26 -8.54 -10.24
N ASN A 552 19.29 -7.21 -10.13
CA ASN A 552 20.52 -6.45 -10.26
C ASN A 552 21.49 -6.77 -9.12
N LEU A 553 21.00 -6.79 -7.87
CA LEU A 553 21.79 -7.19 -6.70
C LEU A 553 22.37 -8.61 -6.86
N LEU A 554 21.52 -9.59 -7.23
CA LEU A 554 21.97 -10.95 -7.47
C LEU A 554 23.08 -11.05 -8.52
N ARG A 555 23.06 -10.20 -9.57
CA ARG A 555 24.12 -10.14 -10.56
C ARG A 555 25.39 -9.49 -10.04
N LYS A 556 25.27 -8.37 -9.33
CA LYS A 556 26.42 -7.70 -8.68
C LYS A 556 27.15 -8.64 -7.72
N MET A 557 26.40 -9.43 -6.98
CA MET A 557 26.94 -10.40 -6.00
C MET A 557 27.36 -11.74 -6.63
N GLY A 558 27.22 -11.93 -7.96
CA GLY A 558 27.54 -13.20 -8.63
C GLY A 558 26.65 -14.38 -8.21
N LYS A 559 25.47 -14.11 -7.62
CA LYS A 559 24.54 -15.11 -7.11
C LYS A 559 23.38 -15.42 -8.07
N LYS A 560 23.34 -14.80 -9.24
CA LYS A 560 22.34 -15.05 -10.26
C LYS A 560 22.64 -16.32 -11.06
N SER A 561 21.72 -17.29 -11.05
CA SER A 561 21.88 -18.55 -11.79
C SER A 561 21.87 -18.33 -13.30
N PHE A 562 22.72 -19.08 -14.00
CA PHE A 562 22.76 -19.07 -15.46
C PHE A 562 21.59 -19.91 -16.01
N ARG A 563 20.80 -19.32 -16.92
CA ARG A 563 19.71 -19.98 -17.63
C ARG A 563 19.89 -19.86 -19.15
N PRO A 564 20.14 -20.95 -19.85
CA PRO A 564 20.45 -20.90 -21.29
C PRO A 564 19.38 -20.21 -22.14
N GLY A 565 18.09 -20.49 -21.85
CA GLY A 565 16.97 -19.88 -22.57
C GLY A 565 16.90 -18.36 -22.40
N ASN A 566 17.22 -17.87 -21.20
CA ASN A 566 17.28 -16.42 -20.95
C ASN A 566 18.49 -15.78 -21.65
N ALA A 567 19.64 -16.46 -21.64
CA ALA A 567 20.82 -15.99 -22.35
C ALA A 567 20.57 -15.87 -23.85
N LEU A 568 19.93 -16.86 -24.47
CA LEU A 568 19.58 -16.82 -25.90
C LEU A 568 18.56 -15.71 -26.22
N ALA A 569 17.54 -15.54 -25.39
CA ALA A 569 16.57 -14.46 -25.56
C ALA A 569 17.24 -13.06 -25.47
N MET A 570 18.14 -12.87 -24.50
CA MET A 570 18.88 -11.62 -24.34
C MET A 570 19.87 -11.42 -25.51
N ALA A 571 20.49 -12.46 -26.02
CA ALA A 571 21.37 -12.37 -27.20
C ALA A 571 20.59 -11.87 -28.44
N MET A 572 19.37 -12.39 -28.65
CA MET A 572 18.50 -11.92 -29.73
C MET A 572 18.07 -10.46 -29.56
N LEU A 573 17.75 -10.04 -28.32
CA LEU A 573 17.33 -8.67 -28.05
C LEU A 573 18.49 -7.66 -28.10
N ASN A 574 19.72 -8.12 -27.86
CA ASN A 574 20.92 -7.30 -27.92
C ASN A 574 21.55 -7.23 -29.32
N ALA A 575 21.22 -8.15 -30.22
CA ALA A 575 21.79 -8.19 -31.56
C ALA A 575 21.41 -6.93 -32.35
N THR A 576 22.36 -6.30 -32.98
CA THR A 576 22.16 -5.13 -33.88
C THR A 576 22.49 -5.46 -35.34
N ASN A 577 23.29 -6.51 -35.56
CA ASN A 577 23.64 -6.95 -36.90
C ASN A 577 22.48 -7.68 -37.59
N PRO A 578 22.05 -7.28 -38.81
CA PRO A 578 20.93 -7.87 -39.54
C PRO A 578 21.04 -9.40 -39.74
N ASP A 579 22.20 -9.91 -40.10
CA ASP A 579 22.43 -11.33 -40.37
C ASP A 579 22.29 -12.18 -39.09
N THR A 580 22.85 -11.65 -37.99
CA THR A 580 22.70 -12.29 -36.67
C THR A 580 21.21 -12.35 -36.24
N ILE A 581 20.46 -11.26 -36.43
CA ILE A 581 19.03 -11.21 -36.16
C ILE A 581 18.26 -12.20 -37.03
N LYS A 582 18.55 -12.25 -38.30
CA LYS A 582 17.95 -13.17 -39.27
C LYS A 582 18.19 -14.62 -38.88
N LEU A 583 19.43 -14.98 -38.51
CA LEU A 583 19.80 -16.32 -38.05
C LEU A 583 19.06 -16.67 -36.75
N LEU A 584 19.12 -15.84 -35.72
CA LEU A 584 18.47 -16.09 -34.43
C LEU A 584 16.94 -16.15 -34.56
N ARG A 585 16.38 -15.27 -35.38
CA ARG A 585 14.93 -15.28 -35.65
C ARG A 585 14.50 -16.56 -36.38
N SER A 586 15.27 -16.97 -37.40
CA SER A 586 15.00 -18.23 -38.14
C SER A 586 15.05 -19.46 -37.23
N ALA A 587 16.04 -19.52 -36.35
CA ALA A 587 16.15 -20.56 -35.32
C ALA A 587 15.00 -20.55 -34.31
N MET A 588 14.68 -19.39 -33.73
CA MET A 588 13.65 -19.30 -32.70
C MET A 588 12.23 -19.37 -33.27
N VAL A 589 11.88 -18.48 -34.21
CA VAL A 589 10.52 -18.32 -34.71
C VAL A 589 10.23 -19.33 -35.82
N GLY A 590 11.17 -19.53 -36.75
CA GLY A 590 11.06 -20.44 -37.85
C GLY A 590 11.02 -21.92 -37.43
N VAL A 591 12.04 -22.34 -36.68
CA VAL A 591 12.21 -23.75 -36.27
C VAL A 591 11.62 -23.98 -34.88
N GLY A 592 12.01 -23.25 -33.88
CA GLY A 592 11.65 -23.48 -32.47
C GLY A 592 10.14 -23.38 -32.20
N PHE A 593 9.47 -22.33 -32.65
CA PHE A 593 8.02 -22.17 -32.48
C PHE A 593 7.24 -23.24 -33.28
N LYS A 594 7.74 -23.61 -34.44
CA LYS A 594 7.14 -24.65 -35.28
C LYS A 594 7.25 -26.02 -34.62
N ALA A 595 8.42 -26.38 -34.14
CA ALA A 595 8.67 -27.62 -33.40
C ALA A 595 7.83 -27.70 -32.12
N GLN A 596 7.74 -26.59 -31.35
CA GLN A 596 6.88 -26.54 -30.16
C GLN A 596 5.40 -26.73 -30.49
N ARG A 597 4.89 -26.11 -31.56
CA ARG A 597 3.50 -26.32 -31.98
C ARG A 597 3.22 -27.77 -32.41
N MET A 598 4.19 -28.43 -33.07
CA MET A 598 4.10 -29.85 -33.43
C MET A 598 4.11 -30.73 -32.16
N ALA A 599 4.99 -30.43 -31.20
CA ALA A 599 5.06 -31.13 -29.91
C ALA A 599 3.73 -31.02 -29.13
N VAL A 600 3.10 -29.83 -29.13
CA VAL A 600 1.76 -29.64 -28.57
C VAL A 600 0.70 -30.53 -29.24
N GLN A 601 0.73 -30.63 -30.56
CA GLN A 601 -0.23 -31.46 -31.33
C GLN A 601 -0.03 -32.95 -31.02
N ILE A 602 1.21 -33.41 -30.96
CA ILE A 602 1.53 -34.81 -30.65
C ILE A 602 1.11 -35.19 -29.24
N LEU A 603 1.47 -34.35 -28.25
CA LEU A 603 1.13 -34.59 -26.84
C LEU A 603 -0.39 -34.57 -26.60
N ARG A 604 -1.14 -33.70 -27.28
CA ARG A 604 -2.60 -33.68 -27.19
C ARG A 604 -3.24 -34.95 -27.74
N LYS A 605 -2.59 -35.63 -28.68
CA LYS A 605 -3.05 -36.94 -29.21
C LYS A 605 -2.70 -38.10 -28.28
N VAL A 606 -1.56 -38.05 -27.60
CA VAL A 606 -1.01 -39.13 -26.77
C VAL A 606 -1.42 -39.04 -25.32
N SER A 607 -1.61 -37.84 -24.79
CA SER A 607 -1.89 -37.62 -23.36
C SER A 607 -3.24 -36.92 -23.16
N ARG A 608 -4.15 -37.61 -22.44
CA ARG A 608 -5.39 -37.01 -21.91
C ARG A 608 -5.17 -36.15 -20.66
N LYS A 609 -4.00 -36.21 -20.04
CA LYS A 609 -3.65 -35.41 -18.85
C LYS A 609 -3.17 -34.01 -19.24
N GLN A 610 -4.11 -33.15 -19.49
CA GLN A 610 -3.84 -31.71 -19.49
C GLN A 610 -3.84 -31.24 -18.00
N THR A 611 -2.69 -31.30 -17.35
CA THR A 611 -2.57 -30.71 -16.03
C THR A 611 -2.52 -29.19 -16.18
N THR A 612 -3.65 -28.55 -15.97
CA THR A 612 -3.73 -27.10 -15.79
C THR A 612 -3.24 -26.67 -14.39
N ARG A 613 -2.90 -27.63 -13.54
CA ARG A 613 -2.35 -27.33 -12.19
C ARG A 613 -0.91 -26.85 -12.32
N PRO A 614 -0.62 -25.65 -11.74
CA PRO A 614 0.77 -25.23 -11.61
C PRO A 614 1.53 -26.18 -10.68
N PRO A 615 2.87 -26.21 -10.75
CA PRO A 615 3.68 -26.95 -9.78
C PRO A 615 3.29 -26.54 -8.37
N ALA A 616 3.05 -27.50 -7.50
CA ALA A 616 2.72 -27.26 -6.11
C ALA A 616 3.95 -26.83 -5.27
N THR A 617 5.15 -26.95 -5.84
CA THR A 617 6.42 -26.70 -5.16
C THR A 617 6.90 -25.25 -5.35
N VAL A 618 7.48 -24.70 -4.28
CA VAL A 618 8.30 -23.49 -4.31
C VAL A 618 9.65 -23.85 -4.92
N GLY A 619 10.25 -22.91 -5.66
CA GLY A 619 11.53 -23.14 -6.31
C GLY A 619 11.43 -23.60 -7.75
N THR A 620 12.52 -24.14 -8.26
CA THR A 620 12.57 -24.64 -9.65
C THR A 620 11.72 -25.89 -9.81
N ALA A 621 10.69 -25.82 -10.64
CA ALA A 621 9.85 -26.96 -10.92
C ALA A 621 10.66 -28.13 -11.52
N PRO A 622 10.31 -29.39 -11.22
CA PRO A 622 10.95 -30.56 -11.85
C PRO A 622 10.94 -30.45 -13.37
N ILE A 623 11.98 -30.94 -14.02
CA ILE A 623 12.14 -30.86 -15.50
C ILE A 623 10.90 -31.39 -16.23
N LYS A 624 10.32 -32.47 -15.74
CA LYS A 624 9.08 -33.06 -16.31
C LYS A 624 7.92 -32.05 -16.31
N GLU A 625 7.73 -31.29 -15.24
CA GLU A 625 6.69 -30.28 -15.14
C GLU A 625 6.99 -29.06 -16.01
N GLN A 626 8.25 -28.64 -16.10
CA GLN A 626 8.67 -27.56 -16.99
C GLN A 626 8.37 -27.93 -18.46
N VAL A 627 8.69 -29.16 -18.87
CA VAL A 627 8.40 -29.65 -20.21
C VAL A 627 6.89 -29.70 -20.48
N ILE A 628 6.10 -30.23 -19.54
CA ILE A 628 4.63 -30.26 -19.67
C ILE A 628 4.07 -28.84 -19.79
N HIS A 629 4.54 -27.89 -18.97
CA HIS A 629 4.12 -26.49 -19.04
C HIS A 629 4.48 -25.83 -20.36
N PHE A 630 5.69 -26.05 -20.85
CA PHE A 630 6.16 -25.51 -22.13
C PHE A 630 5.33 -26.05 -23.29
N ILE A 631 4.95 -27.32 -23.25
CA ILE A 631 4.22 -28.00 -24.32
C ILE A 631 2.70 -27.76 -24.25
N ASN A 632 2.13 -27.42 -23.08
CA ASN A 632 0.69 -27.15 -22.93
C ASN A 632 0.24 -25.81 -23.50
N LYS A 633 1.14 -24.85 -23.72
CA LYS A 633 0.84 -23.55 -24.28
C LYS A 633 1.40 -23.41 -25.68
N LYS A 634 0.51 -23.52 -26.66
CA LYS A 634 0.86 -23.35 -28.09
C LYS A 634 1.43 -21.96 -28.33
N LEU A 635 2.64 -21.89 -28.84
CA LEU A 635 3.26 -20.62 -29.25
C LEU A 635 2.58 -20.03 -30.49
N PRO A 636 2.59 -18.67 -30.64
CA PRO A 636 1.93 -18.02 -31.78
C PRO A 636 2.41 -18.58 -33.14
N GLY A 637 1.45 -18.74 -34.04
CA GLY A 637 1.71 -19.02 -35.45
C GLY A 637 1.42 -17.78 -36.29
N GLY A 638 1.80 -17.86 -37.57
CA GLY A 638 1.49 -16.78 -38.53
C GLY A 638 2.36 -15.52 -38.39
N LEU A 639 3.44 -15.60 -37.64
CA LEU A 639 4.38 -14.47 -37.57
C LEU A 639 5.10 -14.29 -38.92
N PRO A 640 5.32 -13.05 -39.38
CA PRO A 640 6.03 -12.75 -40.60
C PRO A 640 7.41 -13.43 -40.63
N LYS A 641 7.83 -13.90 -41.80
CA LYS A 641 9.14 -14.60 -41.93
C LYS A 641 10.34 -13.66 -41.73
N ARG A 642 10.18 -12.40 -42.09
CA ARG A 642 11.22 -11.37 -41.98
C ARG A 642 10.88 -10.32 -40.92
N THR A 643 11.88 -9.57 -40.49
CA THR A 643 11.72 -8.39 -39.66
C THR A 643 11.01 -7.26 -40.42
N ALA A 644 10.51 -6.23 -39.72
CA ALA A 644 9.91 -5.08 -40.37
C ALA A 644 10.90 -4.38 -41.32
N ARG A 645 12.15 -4.21 -40.88
CA ARG A 645 13.23 -3.59 -41.71
C ARG A 645 13.53 -4.38 -42.96
N ALA A 646 13.67 -5.71 -42.83
CA ALA A 646 13.94 -6.58 -43.97
C ALA A 646 12.77 -6.63 -44.97
N LEU A 647 11.55 -6.31 -44.53
CA LEU A 647 10.38 -6.23 -45.42
C LEU A 647 10.25 -4.90 -46.15
N LEU A 648 10.83 -3.85 -45.54
CA LEU A 648 10.88 -2.49 -46.09
C LEU A 648 12.19 -2.21 -46.83
N ASP A 649 13.14 -3.15 -46.86
CA ASP A 649 14.46 -3.01 -47.47
C ASP A 649 15.30 -1.82 -46.92
N ILE A 650 15.25 -1.66 -45.56
CA ILE A 650 15.92 -0.55 -44.84
C ILE A 650 16.82 -1.10 -43.72
N GLU A 651 17.52 -2.22 -43.95
CA GLU A 651 18.40 -2.85 -42.97
C GLU A 651 19.78 -2.16 -42.86
N ASP A 652 20.17 -1.31 -43.81
CA ASP A 652 21.45 -0.63 -43.80
C ASP A 652 21.51 0.35 -42.59
N LYS A 653 22.51 0.13 -41.74
CA LYS A 653 22.73 0.93 -40.52
C LYS A 653 23.40 2.28 -40.77
N ASP A 654 23.97 2.48 -41.97
CA ASP A 654 24.70 3.70 -42.32
C ASP A 654 23.78 4.80 -42.85
N TYR A 655 22.48 4.49 -43.00
CA TYR A 655 21.44 5.42 -43.44
C TYR A 655 20.34 5.61 -42.38
N VAL A 656 19.86 6.83 -42.30
CA VAL A 656 18.63 7.18 -41.56
C VAL A 656 17.45 7.17 -42.52
N PRO A 657 16.55 6.16 -42.48
CA PRO A 657 15.43 6.08 -43.42
C PRO A 657 14.41 7.17 -43.14
N ILE A 658 13.95 7.84 -44.20
CA ILE A 658 12.82 8.77 -44.16
C ILE A 658 11.74 8.23 -45.12
N ILE A 659 10.60 7.86 -44.57
CA ILE A 659 9.46 7.32 -45.32
C ILE A 659 8.43 8.44 -45.52
N ARG A 660 8.02 8.67 -46.77
CA ARG A 660 7.06 9.71 -47.19
C ARG A 660 6.00 9.14 -48.09
N ASN A 661 4.78 9.67 -47.99
CA ASN A 661 3.74 9.39 -48.97
C ASN A 661 3.80 10.48 -50.05
N PRO A 662 4.19 10.17 -51.30
CA PRO A 662 4.35 11.18 -52.34
C PRO A 662 3.05 11.92 -52.69
N GLN A 663 1.87 11.31 -52.40
CA GLN A 663 0.56 11.87 -52.72
C GLN A 663 -0.03 12.72 -51.58
N ALA A 664 0.41 12.54 -50.35
CA ALA A 664 -0.18 13.19 -49.17
C ALA A 664 0.85 14.08 -48.42
N THR A 665 2.15 13.85 -48.60
CA THR A 665 3.21 14.60 -47.90
C THR A 665 3.52 15.91 -48.64
N THR A 666 3.40 17.04 -47.95
CA THR A 666 3.78 18.39 -48.43
C THR A 666 5.00 18.87 -47.62
N PHE A 667 5.51 20.03 -47.96
CA PHE A 667 6.64 20.65 -47.25
C PHE A 667 6.29 20.97 -45.78
N ASP A 668 5.02 21.36 -45.53
CA ASP A 668 4.48 21.72 -44.21
C ASP A 668 3.97 20.53 -43.40
N THR A 669 4.11 19.29 -43.90
CA THR A 669 3.61 18.10 -43.24
C THR A 669 4.49 17.75 -42.04
N GLU A 670 3.88 17.44 -40.90
CA GLU A 670 4.57 17.04 -39.66
C GLU A 670 5.55 15.88 -39.90
N ALA A 671 6.72 15.99 -39.33
CA ALA A 671 7.71 14.92 -39.30
C ALA A 671 7.81 14.33 -37.90
N VAL A 672 7.82 12.99 -37.80
CA VAL A 672 7.95 12.27 -36.54
C VAL A 672 9.13 11.32 -36.57
N PHE A 673 9.75 11.11 -35.42
CA PHE A 673 10.72 10.04 -35.25
C PHE A 673 10.02 8.80 -34.74
N TYR A 674 9.98 7.74 -35.52
CA TYR A 674 9.36 6.49 -35.14
C TYR A 674 10.39 5.50 -34.61
N PHE A 675 10.30 5.18 -33.29
CA PHE A 675 11.11 4.16 -32.63
C PHE A 675 10.29 2.89 -32.46
N PRO A 676 10.40 1.88 -33.34
CA PRO A 676 9.59 0.67 -33.29
C PRO A 676 9.94 -0.23 -32.10
N GLY A 677 11.16 -0.15 -31.58
CA GLY A 677 11.67 -1.01 -30.52
C GLY A 677 11.86 -2.46 -30.93
N CYS A 678 12.44 -3.27 -30.05
CA CYS A 678 12.83 -4.64 -30.38
C CYS A 678 11.64 -5.59 -30.63
N GLY A 679 10.49 -5.35 -29.97
CA GLY A 679 9.29 -6.18 -30.12
C GLY A 679 8.64 -6.04 -31.50
N SER A 680 8.30 -4.84 -31.88
CA SER A 680 7.58 -4.52 -33.12
C SER A 680 8.43 -4.61 -34.37
N GLU A 681 9.73 -4.54 -34.21
CA GLU A 681 10.67 -4.62 -35.34
C GLU A 681 11.18 -6.04 -35.57
N ARG A 682 11.59 -6.76 -34.51
CA ARG A 682 12.26 -8.06 -34.63
C ARG A 682 11.34 -9.26 -34.49
N LEU A 683 10.30 -9.19 -33.64
CA LEU A 683 9.42 -10.33 -33.35
C LEU A 683 8.07 -10.21 -34.01
N PHE A 684 7.37 -9.11 -33.76
CA PHE A 684 6.01 -8.85 -34.22
C PHE A 684 6.00 -7.80 -35.33
N SER A 685 6.74 -8.09 -36.41
CA SER A 685 6.97 -7.14 -37.51
C SER A 685 5.69 -6.58 -38.13
N GLN A 686 4.57 -7.31 -38.07
CA GLN A 686 3.25 -6.81 -38.47
C GLN A 686 2.81 -5.57 -37.66
N VAL A 687 3.23 -5.42 -36.40
CA VAL A 687 2.90 -4.23 -35.59
C VAL A 687 3.67 -3.03 -36.09
N GLY A 688 4.99 -3.18 -36.33
CA GLY A 688 5.84 -2.12 -36.86
C GLY A 688 5.38 -1.67 -38.24
N LEU A 689 5.02 -2.63 -39.12
CA LEU A 689 4.52 -2.33 -40.47
C LEU A 689 3.15 -1.63 -40.42
N ALA A 690 2.24 -2.07 -39.56
CA ALA A 690 0.93 -1.41 -39.40
C ALA A 690 1.06 0.02 -38.91
N THR A 691 1.94 0.27 -37.91
CA THR A 691 2.23 1.63 -37.43
C THR A 691 2.79 2.51 -38.56
N GLN A 692 3.75 1.98 -39.32
CA GLN A 692 4.33 2.68 -40.46
C GLN A 692 3.29 2.97 -41.56
N ALA A 693 2.41 2.01 -41.85
CA ALA A 693 1.33 2.17 -42.83
C ALA A 693 0.31 3.25 -42.38
N MET A 694 -0.01 3.30 -41.10
CA MET A 694 -0.89 4.35 -40.54
C MET A 694 -0.26 5.76 -40.70
N LEU A 695 1.01 5.91 -40.34
CA LEU A 695 1.76 7.17 -40.46
C LEU A 695 1.85 7.60 -41.93
N TRP A 696 2.15 6.65 -42.81
CA TRP A 696 2.23 6.88 -44.25
C TRP A 696 0.87 7.31 -44.83
N HIS A 697 -0.22 6.65 -44.43
CA HIS A 697 -1.57 7.00 -44.89
C HIS A 697 -2.01 8.38 -44.39
N ALA A 698 -1.61 8.76 -43.20
CA ALA A 698 -1.86 10.10 -42.62
C ALA A 698 -0.99 11.20 -43.26
N GLY A 699 -0.10 10.88 -44.20
CA GLY A 699 0.80 11.81 -44.86
C GLY A 699 2.01 12.24 -44.03
N VAL A 700 2.17 11.72 -42.82
CA VAL A 700 3.25 12.08 -41.88
C VAL A 700 4.61 11.62 -42.43
N GLN A 701 5.61 12.49 -42.37
CA GLN A 701 6.99 12.12 -42.69
C GLN A 701 7.59 11.32 -41.53
N THR A 702 7.96 10.06 -41.77
CA THR A 702 8.44 9.18 -40.72
C THR A 702 9.94 8.97 -40.82
N VAL A 703 10.69 9.44 -39.82
CA VAL A 703 12.12 9.19 -39.68
C VAL A 703 12.33 7.97 -38.79
N LEU A 704 13.06 6.99 -39.26
CA LEU A 704 13.39 5.77 -38.52
C LEU A 704 14.83 5.79 -38.00
N PRO A 705 15.17 5.11 -36.89
CA PRO A 705 16.53 5.02 -36.43
C PRO A 705 17.43 4.27 -37.45
N PRO A 706 18.72 4.55 -37.49
CA PRO A 706 19.67 3.75 -38.28
C PRO A 706 19.85 2.37 -37.63
N GLY A 707 19.43 1.32 -38.29
CA GLY A 707 19.56 -0.05 -37.82
C GLY A 707 18.61 -0.45 -36.66
N TYR A 708 18.86 -1.62 -36.11
CA TYR A 708 18.04 -2.25 -35.08
C TYR A 708 18.41 -1.75 -33.68
N LEU A 709 17.46 -1.12 -32.99
CA LEU A 709 17.63 -0.59 -31.64
C LEU A 709 16.72 -1.29 -30.61
N CYS A 710 17.06 -1.10 -29.35
CA CYS A 710 16.26 -1.52 -28.20
C CYS A 710 16.28 -0.41 -27.14
N CYS A 711 15.17 -0.20 -26.46
CA CYS A 711 15.08 0.83 -25.41
C CYS A 711 15.84 0.50 -24.10
N GLY A 712 16.37 -0.72 -23.96
CA GLY A 712 17.08 -1.14 -22.74
C GLY A 712 16.20 -1.79 -21.68
N TYR A 713 14.87 -1.74 -21.79
CA TYR A 713 13.96 -2.31 -20.79
C TYR A 713 14.16 -3.82 -20.54
N PRO A 714 14.33 -4.69 -21.55
CA PRO A 714 14.60 -6.11 -21.29
C PRO A 714 15.85 -6.35 -20.45
N GLN A 715 16.89 -5.54 -20.66
CA GLN A 715 18.12 -5.59 -19.89
C GLN A 715 17.89 -5.16 -18.45
N ARG A 716 17.19 -4.03 -18.24
CA ARG A 716 16.81 -3.55 -16.93
C ARG A 716 15.92 -4.56 -16.18
N GLY A 717 14.90 -5.09 -16.87
CA GLY A 717 14.02 -6.12 -16.33
C GLY A 717 14.73 -7.43 -15.96
N SER A 718 15.87 -7.74 -16.59
CA SER A 718 16.72 -8.88 -16.25
C SER A 718 17.79 -8.57 -15.19
N GLY A 719 17.83 -7.33 -14.66
CA GLY A 719 18.81 -6.87 -13.68
C GLY A 719 20.19 -6.54 -14.28
N GLN A 720 20.27 -6.16 -15.56
CA GLN A 720 21.49 -5.70 -16.21
C GLN A 720 21.45 -4.18 -16.36
N PHE A 721 21.49 -3.45 -15.21
CA PHE A 721 21.29 -2.02 -15.19
C PHE A 721 22.31 -1.24 -16.02
N ASP A 722 23.60 -1.54 -15.86
CA ASP A 722 24.67 -0.84 -16.59
C ASP A 722 24.48 -0.92 -18.12
N LYS A 723 24.05 -2.10 -18.62
CA LYS A 723 23.76 -2.27 -20.04
C LYS A 723 22.50 -1.51 -20.46
N ALA A 724 21.49 -1.49 -19.62
CA ALA A 724 20.26 -0.75 -19.87
C ALA A 724 20.52 0.76 -19.93
N GLU A 725 21.25 1.30 -18.96
CA GLU A 725 21.58 2.73 -18.89
C GLU A 725 22.43 3.17 -20.09
N LYS A 726 23.41 2.34 -20.49
CA LYS A 726 24.17 2.61 -21.72
C LYS A 726 23.26 2.68 -22.94
N MET A 727 22.33 1.71 -23.11
CA MET A 727 21.40 1.71 -24.25
C MET A 727 20.45 2.91 -24.23
N ILE A 728 19.97 3.32 -23.07
CA ILE A 728 19.11 4.49 -22.90
C ILE A 728 19.86 5.75 -23.32
N THR A 729 21.09 5.91 -22.81
CA THR A 729 21.95 7.06 -23.13
C THR A 729 22.29 7.11 -24.62
N ASP A 730 22.65 5.97 -25.21
CA ASP A 730 22.97 5.89 -26.63
C ASP A 730 21.77 6.27 -27.52
N ASN A 731 20.55 5.83 -27.13
CA ASN A 731 19.32 6.21 -27.83
C ASN A 731 19.00 7.69 -27.69
N ARG A 732 19.16 8.29 -26.50
CA ARG A 732 18.92 9.73 -26.28
C ARG A 732 19.89 10.58 -27.10
N VAL A 733 21.18 10.21 -27.13
CA VAL A 733 22.18 10.86 -27.98
C VAL A 733 21.80 10.75 -29.45
N LEU A 734 21.34 9.58 -29.88
CA LEU A 734 20.86 9.38 -31.24
C LEU A 734 19.68 10.28 -31.60
N PHE A 735 18.65 10.36 -30.72
CA PHE A 735 17.48 11.22 -30.95
C PHE A 735 17.92 12.69 -31.12
N HIS A 736 18.80 13.17 -30.24
CA HIS A 736 19.32 14.53 -30.32
C HIS A 736 20.12 14.75 -31.63
N ARG A 737 20.97 13.82 -32.02
CA ARG A 737 21.74 13.90 -33.30
C ARG A 737 20.82 13.92 -34.50
N VAL A 738 19.82 13.03 -34.57
CA VAL A 738 18.87 12.99 -35.70
C VAL A 738 18.08 14.29 -35.80
N ALA A 739 17.55 14.79 -34.67
CA ALA A 739 16.80 16.03 -34.65
C ALA A 739 17.64 17.23 -35.14
N ASN A 740 18.92 17.31 -34.71
CA ASN A 740 19.84 18.37 -35.13
C ASN A 740 20.31 18.24 -36.59
N THR A 741 20.58 17.01 -37.06
CA THR A 741 21.01 16.76 -38.44
C THR A 741 19.89 16.97 -39.45
N LEU A 742 18.66 16.61 -39.05
CA LEU A 742 17.48 16.76 -39.88
C LEU A 742 16.62 17.94 -39.39
N ASN A 743 17.25 19.04 -38.96
CA ASN A 743 16.57 20.20 -38.39
C ASN A 743 15.54 20.84 -39.34
N TYR A 744 15.73 20.70 -40.65
CA TYR A 744 14.75 21.17 -41.66
C TYR A 744 13.41 20.42 -41.61
N LEU A 745 13.32 19.28 -40.92
CA LEU A 745 12.08 18.52 -40.71
C LEU A 745 11.35 18.94 -39.43
N ASP A 746 11.92 19.75 -38.56
CA ASP A 746 11.36 20.24 -37.28
C ASP A 746 10.74 19.11 -36.44
N ILE A 747 11.47 17.99 -36.25
CA ILE A 747 10.96 16.81 -35.54
C ILE A 747 10.77 17.12 -34.06
N LYS A 748 9.50 17.20 -33.60
CA LYS A 748 9.10 17.45 -32.21
C LYS A 748 8.53 16.22 -31.51
N THR A 749 8.13 15.22 -32.28
CA THR A 749 7.38 14.06 -31.78
C THR A 749 8.12 12.77 -31.99
N VAL A 750 8.27 11.96 -30.92
CA VAL A 750 8.76 10.58 -31.00
C VAL A 750 7.58 9.62 -30.83
N VAL A 751 7.34 8.80 -31.83
CA VAL A 751 6.30 7.75 -31.81
C VAL A 751 6.95 6.42 -31.41
N VAL A 752 6.31 5.68 -30.51
CA VAL A 752 6.74 4.35 -30.06
C VAL A 752 5.62 3.33 -30.16
N SER A 753 5.92 2.09 -30.49
CA SER A 753 4.92 0.99 -30.55
C SER A 753 4.78 0.22 -29.23
N CYS A 754 5.46 0.62 -28.18
CA CYS A 754 5.50 -0.12 -26.91
C CYS A 754 5.54 0.84 -25.72
N GLY A 755 4.61 0.64 -24.75
CA GLY A 755 4.57 1.46 -23.52
C GLY A 755 5.85 1.40 -22.69
N THR A 756 6.57 0.27 -22.69
CA THR A 756 7.86 0.17 -22.00
C THR A 756 8.98 0.94 -22.72
N CYS A 757 8.90 1.10 -24.05
CA CYS A 757 9.81 1.99 -24.76
C CYS A 757 9.55 3.45 -24.41
N TYR A 758 8.29 3.85 -24.27
CA TYR A 758 7.90 5.18 -23.81
C TYR A 758 8.50 5.49 -22.43
N ASP A 759 8.24 4.62 -21.46
CA ASP A 759 8.72 4.77 -20.08
C ASP A 759 10.25 4.86 -19.96
N GLN A 760 10.98 4.12 -20.79
CA GLN A 760 12.46 4.10 -20.73
C GLN A 760 13.15 5.24 -21.49
N LEU A 761 12.50 5.83 -22.47
CA LEU A 761 13.10 6.87 -23.32
C LEU A 761 12.70 8.29 -22.91
N GLN A 762 11.70 8.43 -22.05
CA GLN A 762 11.38 9.66 -21.34
C GLN A 762 12.50 10.04 -20.38
#